data_e05879c8a1d764b1615f73de9abf599c
#
_entry.id   e05879c8a1d764b1615f73de9abf599c
#
_cell.length_a   1.000
_cell.length_b   1.000
_cell.length_c   1.000
_cell.angle_alpha   90.00
_cell.angle_beta   90.00
_cell.angle_gamma   90.00
#
_symmetry.space_group_name_H-M   'P 1'
#
loop_
_entity.id
_entity.type
_entity.pdbx_description
1 polymer ?
#
loop_
_entity_poly.entity_id
_entity_poly.type
_entity_poly.pdbx_seq_one_letter_code
_entity_poly.pdbx_strand_id
1 'polypeptide(L)'
;MRRTQSAILIGIAAIVLTARPAIASPPPQAKPKLAAKQDALSIRVVAYKIEAKLDPANHTITATETLTYHNLTGQPQQTFPFHLYLNAFQPKSTWVAEARRDNPGHEWKPEQYGSITVDRIAVTGMGDLAGKMQFVHPDDDNAEDRTVMQLTLPKPVLPGADVQFVMSFADKLPEVVARTGYLRDFFMVGQWFPKVGVWWKGAWNCHQFHASTEFFADFGTFDVQITLPQNEIVGAAGDLISSVNNPDGTKTLAFHSEDVHDFSWAASPSFQVIEDSWTGSAGPVNIHLLMSPGNMSSAPRYLQAQKGALKLFDDWIGPYPYSRITIVDPPHGGFNAGGMEYPTLFTADTTWYMPKSVLLPETVVVHEFGHQYWYGMVATNEFEEAWLDEGINTYMEAKIMDALYGRDRSVFNSRFATLGELEDQRAGIMVPGYLRWPDTDPITRLGWRFYDDSAYGSVTYSKTMLALVTLEKIIGEDTLRRALRTYFLRYRFTHPTGEDFLKTIEEVSGMDLRWYFNQAIYGTNILDYEILDAQSEPLNPDDAKNAGPHSPPDIYRSTVAVHRKGDFIFPVDLEIKFDDGRSFIERWEGRDRWIRYQYDRAAQLVSAEIDPEHKVQLDLNLYNNSYRLQEDKRAIHKLSNIWTFIGEWFAQLLAWLT
;
A
#
# COMPACT_ATOMS: atom_id res chain seq x y z
N MET A 1 -7.00 -33.96 70.53
CA MET A 1 -6.12 -35.17 70.62
C MET A 1 -5.16 -35.15 69.44
N ARG A 2 -3.88 -34.96 69.75
CA ARG A 2 -2.66 -35.58 69.21
C ARG A 2 -2.55 -35.62 67.66
N ARG A 3 -1.45 -35.30 66.98
CA ARG A 3 -0.04 -34.90 67.32
C ARG A 3 0.61 -34.43 66.05
N THR A 4 1.32 -33.35 66.12
CA THR A 4 2.61 -32.97 65.55
C THR A 4 3.41 -34.06 64.83
N GLN A 5 3.98 -33.73 63.68
CA GLN A 5 5.39 -34.01 63.38
C GLN A 5 5.96 -32.99 62.40
N SER A 6 6.96 -32.28 62.90
CA SER A 6 7.89 -31.43 62.14
C SER A 6 8.92 -32.29 61.44
N ALA A 7 9.27 -31.96 60.21
CA ALA A 7 10.50 -32.42 59.56
C ALA A 7 11.34 -31.23 59.16
N ILE A 8 12.48 -31.09 59.76
CA ILE A 8 13.57 -30.15 59.44
C ILE A 8 14.26 -30.65 58.17
N LEU A 9 14.43 -29.78 57.18
CA LEU A 9 15.35 -30.00 56.08
C LEU A 9 16.39 -28.89 56.08
N ILE A 10 17.62 -29.34 56.30
CA ILE A 10 18.87 -28.56 56.37
C ILE A 10 19.20 -28.10 54.94
N GLY A 11 19.37 -26.77 54.75
CA GLY A 11 19.84 -26.19 53.52
C GLY A 11 21.35 -26.37 53.33
N ILE A 12 21.72 -26.83 52.14
CA ILE A 12 23.09 -26.73 51.62
C ILE A 12 23.08 -25.61 50.59
N ALA A 13 23.67 -24.46 50.95
CA ALA A 13 23.92 -23.37 50.03
C ALA A 13 25.14 -23.73 49.16
N ALA A 14 24.89 -24.08 47.91
CA ALA A 14 25.95 -24.19 46.90
C ALA A 14 26.16 -22.79 46.29
N ILE A 15 27.32 -22.20 46.56
CA ILE A 15 27.79 -20.98 45.89
C ILE A 15 28.20 -21.39 44.48
N VAL A 16 27.34 -21.07 43.49
CA VAL A 16 27.70 -21.17 42.08
C VAL A 16 28.38 -19.86 41.67
N LEU A 17 29.69 -19.89 41.56
CA LEU A 17 30.43 -18.84 40.85
C LEU A 17 30.06 -18.90 39.36
N THR A 18 29.20 -18.01 38.92
CA THR A 18 28.98 -17.81 37.50
C THR A 18 30.14 -17.00 36.91
N ALA A 19 31.04 -17.70 36.21
CA ALA A 19 31.98 -17.04 35.29
C ALA A 19 31.18 -16.36 34.19
N ARG A 20 31.29 -15.03 34.11
CA ARG A 20 30.78 -14.26 32.94
C ARG A 20 31.54 -14.75 31.69
N PRO A 21 30.88 -15.15 30.61
CA PRO A 21 31.56 -15.37 29.36
C PRO A 21 32.14 -14.04 28.89
N ALA A 22 33.42 -14.02 28.56
CA ALA A 22 34.08 -12.92 27.92
C ALA A 22 33.39 -12.69 26.57
N ILE A 23 32.87 -11.47 26.34
CA ILE A 23 32.33 -11.03 25.05
C ILE A 23 33.52 -11.02 24.11
N ALA A 24 33.56 -11.99 23.20
CA ALA A 24 34.52 -12.00 22.10
C ALA A 24 34.27 -10.81 21.21
N SER A 25 35.31 -10.03 20.96
CA SER A 25 35.28 -8.95 19.97
C SER A 25 34.82 -9.50 18.61
N PRO A 26 33.90 -8.82 17.89
CA PRO A 26 33.50 -9.26 16.58
C PRO A 26 34.74 -9.37 15.65
N PRO A 27 34.76 -10.35 14.76
CA PRO A 27 35.85 -10.46 13.78
C PRO A 27 35.89 -9.21 12.90
N PRO A 28 37.10 -8.81 12.42
CA PRO A 28 37.22 -7.65 11.56
C PRO A 28 36.36 -7.86 10.30
N GLN A 29 35.46 -6.91 10.04
CA GLN A 29 34.61 -6.91 8.86
C GLN A 29 35.52 -6.98 7.61
N ALA A 30 35.29 -8.00 6.78
CA ALA A 30 35.92 -8.09 5.47
C ALA A 30 35.53 -6.83 4.66
N LYS A 31 36.53 -6.18 4.06
CA LYS A 31 36.30 -5.04 3.16
C LYS A 31 35.27 -5.49 2.09
N PRO A 32 34.18 -4.74 1.88
CA PRO A 32 33.23 -5.09 0.83
C PRO A 32 33.99 -5.09 -0.51
N LYS A 33 33.94 -6.21 -1.24
CA LYS A 33 34.31 -6.22 -2.64
C LYS A 33 33.30 -5.33 -3.35
N LEU A 34 33.76 -4.23 -3.98
CA LEU A 34 32.94 -3.52 -4.95
C LEU A 34 32.35 -4.57 -5.91
N ALA A 35 31.04 -4.64 -5.97
CA ALA A 35 30.33 -5.45 -6.95
C ALA A 35 30.78 -5.06 -8.35
N ALA A 36 30.89 -6.02 -9.24
CA ALA A 36 31.17 -5.74 -10.65
C ALA A 36 30.11 -4.74 -11.13
N LYS A 37 30.54 -3.69 -11.86
CA LYS A 37 29.67 -2.64 -12.39
C LYS A 37 28.51 -3.31 -13.14
N GLN A 38 27.33 -3.28 -12.55
CA GLN A 38 26.12 -3.78 -13.16
C GLN A 38 25.73 -2.81 -14.27
N ASP A 39 25.25 -3.29 -15.40
CA ASP A 39 24.70 -2.41 -16.43
C ASP A 39 23.53 -1.61 -15.84
N ALA A 40 23.43 -0.33 -16.21
CA ALA A 40 22.39 0.57 -15.72
C ALA A 40 20.99 -0.02 -16.07
N LEU A 41 20.10 -0.08 -15.08
CA LEU A 41 18.75 -0.57 -15.24
C LEU A 41 17.79 0.53 -15.73
N SER A 42 18.11 1.80 -15.38
CA SER A 42 17.37 3.00 -15.77
C SER A 42 18.22 3.90 -16.69
N ILE A 43 17.58 4.90 -17.28
CA ILE A 43 18.30 5.91 -18.08
C ILE A 43 19.07 6.92 -17.22
N ARG A 44 18.91 6.90 -15.88
CA ARG A 44 19.63 7.74 -14.90
C ARG A 44 19.66 9.22 -15.29
N VAL A 45 18.50 9.85 -15.25
CA VAL A 45 18.33 11.28 -15.59
C VAL A 45 19.06 12.18 -14.61
N VAL A 46 19.20 11.74 -13.35
CA VAL A 46 19.81 12.51 -12.25
C VAL A 46 20.94 11.75 -11.57
N ALA A 47 21.92 12.52 -11.04
CA ALA A 47 22.94 12.00 -10.14
C ALA A 47 23.10 12.99 -8.97
N TYR A 48 22.77 12.52 -7.77
CA TYR A 48 22.87 13.29 -6.54
C TYR A 48 24.12 12.90 -5.75
N LYS A 49 24.88 13.88 -5.32
CA LYS A 49 25.91 13.73 -4.31
C LYS A 49 25.58 14.66 -3.15
N ILE A 50 25.32 14.09 -1.95
CA ILE A 50 24.85 14.85 -0.79
C ILE A 50 25.78 14.60 0.39
N GLU A 51 26.21 15.68 1.05
CA GLU A 51 26.98 15.65 2.28
C GLU A 51 26.14 16.32 3.37
N ALA A 52 25.63 15.53 4.31
CA ALA A 52 24.68 15.96 5.35
C ALA A 52 25.27 15.79 6.75
N LYS A 53 24.85 16.67 7.66
CA LYS A 53 25.16 16.59 9.09
C LYS A 53 23.88 16.76 9.90
N LEU A 54 23.57 15.75 10.74
CA LEU A 54 22.47 15.80 11.71
C LEU A 54 22.93 16.47 13.00
N ASP A 55 22.12 17.40 13.49
CA ASP A 55 22.15 17.92 14.86
C ASP A 55 20.93 17.40 15.62
N PRO A 56 21.06 16.31 16.40
CA PRO A 56 19.92 15.74 17.11
C PRO A 56 19.35 16.64 18.19
N ALA A 57 20.16 17.52 18.78
CA ALA A 57 19.72 18.41 19.85
C ALA A 57 18.78 19.51 19.36
N ASN A 58 18.98 19.97 18.12
CA ASN A 58 18.17 21.00 17.48
C ASN A 58 17.19 20.44 16.45
N HIS A 59 17.19 19.14 16.19
CA HIS A 59 16.39 18.43 15.16
C HIS A 59 16.58 19.05 13.76
N THR A 60 17.84 19.34 13.42
CA THR A 60 18.19 19.99 12.15
C THR A 60 19.19 19.19 11.36
N ILE A 61 19.14 19.36 10.04
CA ILE A 61 20.13 18.84 9.10
C ILE A 61 20.73 20.02 8.34
N THR A 62 22.03 20.06 8.22
CA THR A 62 22.70 20.97 7.28
C THR A 62 23.37 20.14 6.20
N ALA A 63 23.22 20.52 4.94
CA ALA A 63 23.73 19.72 3.85
C ALA A 63 24.23 20.56 2.66
N THR A 64 25.12 19.94 1.91
CA THR A 64 25.52 20.39 0.56
C THR A 64 25.15 19.28 -0.42
N GLU A 65 24.43 19.66 -1.47
CA GLU A 65 24.03 18.80 -2.56
C GLU A 65 24.70 19.21 -3.85
N THR A 66 25.18 18.26 -4.61
CA THR A 66 25.56 18.43 -6.01
C THR A 66 24.64 17.53 -6.85
N LEU A 67 23.70 18.16 -7.55
CA LEU A 67 22.85 17.50 -8.53
C LEU A 67 23.44 17.67 -9.91
N THR A 68 23.67 16.58 -10.61
CA THR A 68 23.91 16.56 -12.07
C THR A 68 22.63 16.11 -12.75
N TYR A 69 22.07 16.97 -13.60
CA TYR A 69 20.88 16.68 -14.40
C TYR A 69 21.29 16.48 -15.86
N HIS A 70 20.91 15.34 -16.44
CA HIS A 70 21.11 15.01 -17.85
C HIS A 70 19.89 15.44 -18.65
N ASN A 71 20.02 16.43 -19.52
CA ASN A 71 18.89 16.89 -20.33
C ASN A 71 18.53 15.90 -21.44
N LEU A 72 17.73 14.91 -21.10
CA LEU A 72 17.20 13.90 -22.03
C LEU A 72 15.82 14.26 -22.60
N THR A 73 15.33 15.49 -22.38
CA THR A 73 13.98 15.95 -22.77
C THR A 73 13.79 16.11 -24.29
N GLY A 74 14.88 16.11 -25.05
CA GLY A 74 14.87 16.43 -26.48
C GLY A 74 14.69 17.92 -26.80
N GLN A 75 14.59 18.79 -25.77
CA GLN A 75 14.37 20.24 -25.91
C GLN A 75 15.38 21.02 -25.03
N PRO A 76 15.74 22.29 -25.41
CA PRO A 76 16.53 23.15 -24.53
C PRO A 76 15.73 23.46 -23.26
N GLN A 77 16.33 23.24 -22.08
CA GLN A 77 15.72 23.53 -20.79
C GLN A 77 16.40 24.74 -20.16
N GLN A 78 15.61 25.75 -19.82
CA GLN A 78 16.11 26.97 -19.16
C GLN A 78 15.54 27.15 -17.76
N THR A 79 14.39 26.55 -17.47
CA THR A 79 13.71 26.63 -16.19
C THR A 79 13.67 25.25 -15.55
N PHE A 80 14.07 25.17 -14.30
CA PHE A 80 14.11 23.92 -13.52
C PHE A 80 13.29 24.09 -12.24
N PRO A 81 12.19 23.34 -12.07
CA PRO A 81 11.45 23.28 -10.82
C PRO A 81 12.10 22.26 -9.87
N PHE A 82 11.99 22.51 -8.57
CA PHE A 82 12.48 21.65 -7.51
C PHE A 82 11.40 21.49 -6.45
N HIS A 83 11.18 20.28 -6.00
CA HIS A 83 10.40 20.00 -4.79
C HIS A 83 11.23 20.33 -3.54
N LEU A 84 10.62 21.04 -2.61
CA LEU A 84 11.11 21.31 -1.26
C LEU A 84 10.08 20.76 -0.26
N TYR A 85 9.95 19.44 -0.23
CA TYR A 85 8.82 18.76 0.46
C TYR A 85 8.69 19.11 1.93
N LEU A 86 9.79 19.32 2.69
CA LEU A 86 9.70 19.68 4.10
C LEU A 86 8.98 21.03 4.34
N ASN A 87 8.88 21.89 3.32
CA ASN A 87 8.11 23.12 3.42
C ASN A 87 6.59 22.89 3.50
N ALA A 88 6.12 21.66 3.21
CA ALA A 88 4.75 21.25 3.48
C ALA A 88 4.37 21.37 4.95
N PHE A 89 5.32 21.23 5.86
CA PHE A 89 5.10 21.36 7.30
C PHE A 89 5.24 22.79 7.81
N GLN A 90 5.24 23.80 6.94
CA GLN A 90 5.14 25.22 7.36
C GLN A 90 3.69 25.57 7.71
N PRO A 91 3.47 26.51 8.67
CA PRO A 91 2.12 26.79 9.23
C PRO A 91 1.04 27.20 8.22
N LYS A 92 1.45 27.72 7.06
CA LYS A 92 0.55 28.26 6.03
C LYS A 92 0.66 27.53 4.68
N SER A 93 1.34 26.40 4.64
CA SER A 93 1.43 25.57 3.44
C SER A 93 0.07 25.03 3.03
N THR A 94 -0.05 24.64 1.78
CA THR A 94 -1.23 23.96 1.24
C THR A 94 -1.50 22.66 2.01
N TRP A 95 -0.47 21.85 2.26
CA TRP A 95 -0.56 20.60 3.01
C TRP A 95 -1.18 20.81 4.41
N VAL A 96 -0.67 21.78 5.20
CA VAL A 96 -1.20 22.06 6.55
C VAL A 96 -2.62 22.59 6.49
N ALA A 97 -2.97 23.39 5.47
CA ALA A 97 -4.33 23.87 5.28
C ALA A 97 -5.32 22.73 4.99
N GLU A 98 -4.93 21.79 4.16
CA GLU A 98 -5.70 20.58 3.84
C GLU A 98 -5.81 19.65 5.06
N ALA A 99 -4.71 19.35 5.74
CA ALA A 99 -4.72 18.54 6.96
C ALA A 99 -5.61 19.11 8.07
N ARG A 100 -5.70 20.45 8.18
CA ARG A 100 -6.65 21.13 9.10
C ARG A 100 -8.10 21.00 8.65
N ARG A 101 -8.35 21.04 7.36
CA ARG A 101 -9.69 20.83 6.80
C ARG A 101 -10.17 19.40 7.11
N ASP A 102 -9.30 18.42 6.90
CA ASP A 102 -9.64 17.01 7.02
C ASP A 102 -9.66 16.54 8.50
N ASN A 103 -8.89 17.20 9.37
CA ASN A 103 -8.93 16.98 10.82
C ASN A 103 -9.04 18.32 11.61
N PRO A 104 -10.22 18.95 11.64
CA PRO A 104 -10.41 20.26 12.25
C PRO A 104 -10.23 20.28 13.78
N GLY A 105 -10.19 19.10 14.43
CA GLY A 105 -9.94 18.97 15.86
C GLY A 105 -8.47 18.89 16.25
N HIS A 106 -7.54 18.79 15.30
CA HIS A 106 -6.11 18.71 15.59
C HIS A 106 -5.52 20.08 15.94
N GLU A 107 -4.97 20.20 17.14
CA GLU A 107 -4.24 21.38 17.58
C GLU A 107 -2.76 21.25 17.22
N TRP A 108 -2.31 22.01 16.24
CA TRP A 108 -0.93 22.04 15.79
C TRP A 108 0.00 22.67 16.82
N LYS A 109 1.06 21.97 17.20
CA LYS A 109 2.11 22.45 18.09
C LYS A 109 3.31 22.97 17.31
N PRO A 110 4.10 23.90 17.88
CA PRO A 110 5.29 24.44 17.21
C PRO A 110 6.31 23.38 16.77
N GLU A 111 6.41 22.28 17.51
CA GLU A 111 7.32 21.15 17.25
C GLU A 111 6.92 20.35 16.01
N GLN A 112 5.66 20.40 15.62
CA GLN A 112 5.12 19.69 14.45
C GLN A 112 5.38 20.46 13.14
N TYR A 113 5.94 21.68 13.21
CA TYR A 113 6.32 22.42 12.02
C TYR A 113 7.77 22.16 11.63
N GLY A 114 7.97 21.90 10.33
CA GLY A 114 9.26 21.70 9.70
C GLY A 114 9.48 22.63 8.51
N SER A 115 10.67 22.63 7.97
CA SER A 115 10.98 23.42 6.78
C SER A 115 12.33 23.01 6.17
N ILE A 116 12.52 23.33 4.89
CA ILE A 116 13.80 23.34 4.21
C ILE A 116 14.09 24.74 3.67
N THR A 117 15.30 25.22 3.89
CA THR A 117 15.77 26.49 3.36
C THR A 117 16.99 26.25 2.48
N VAL A 118 16.94 26.69 1.22
CA VAL A 118 18.07 26.67 0.30
C VAL A 118 18.78 28.03 0.38
N ASP A 119 19.96 28.05 1.02
CA ASP A 119 20.70 29.28 1.25
C ASP A 119 21.52 29.70 0.05
N ARG A 120 21.98 28.71 -0.75
CA ARG A 120 22.82 28.92 -1.92
C ARG A 120 22.45 27.95 -3.02
N ILE A 121 22.43 28.44 -4.25
CA ILE A 121 22.37 27.61 -5.45
C ILE A 121 23.32 28.16 -6.52
N ALA A 122 24.37 27.43 -6.76
CA ALA A 122 25.33 27.74 -7.80
C ALA A 122 25.22 26.77 -8.97
N VAL A 123 25.27 27.27 -10.19
CA VAL A 123 25.24 26.44 -11.41
C VAL A 123 26.59 26.51 -12.09
N THR A 124 27.16 25.35 -12.38
CA THR A 124 28.50 25.25 -12.99
C THR A 124 28.58 26.07 -14.29
N GLY A 125 29.51 26.99 -14.37
CA GLY A 125 29.70 27.91 -15.50
C GLY A 125 28.68 29.07 -15.57
N MET A 126 27.79 29.27 -14.58
CA MET A 126 26.82 30.35 -14.53
C MET A 126 26.83 31.14 -13.22
N GLY A 127 27.57 30.68 -12.20
CA GLY A 127 27.77 31.34 -10.92
C GLY A 127 26.63 31.07 -9.92
N ASP A 128 26.54 31.90 -8.88
CA ASP A 128 25.52 31.84 -7.85
C ASP A 128 24.21 32.45 -8.35
N LEU A 129 23.16 31.72 -8.26
CA LEU A 129 21.81 32.07 -8.73
C LEU A 129 20.77 32.10 -7.58
N ALA A 130 21.16 32.12 -6.31
CA ALA A 130 20.22 32.13 -5.19
C ALA A 130 19.18 33.26 -5.28
N GLY A 131 19.58 34.44 -5.76
CA GLY A 131 18.68 35.58 -5.99
C GLY A 131 17.71 35.41 -7.19
N LYS A 132 17.78 34.30 -7.93
CA LYS A 132 16.88 33.96 -9.04
C LYS A 132 15.84 32.88 -8.69
N MET A 133 15.88 32.36 -7.47
CA MET A 133 14.90 31.40 -6.98
C MET A 133 13.53 32.07 -6.85
N GLN A 134 12.48 31.38 -7.26
CA GLN A 134 11.09 31.81 -7.11
C GLN A 134 10.25 30.64 -6.62
N PHE A 135 9.34 30.89 -5.69
CA PHE A 135 8.33 29.91 -5.34
C PHE A 135 7.16 30.02 -6.33
N VAL A 136 6.66 28.87 -6.77
CA VAL A 136 5.56 28.76 -7.74
C VAL A 136 4.47 27.85 -7.18
N HIS A 137 3.24 28.07 -7.62
CA HIS A 137 2.03 27.42 -7.08
C HIS A 137 1.24 26.82 -8.23
N PRO A 138 1.68 25.65 -8.79
CA PRO A 138 1.09 25.09 -9.99
C PRO A 138 -0.34 24.57 -9.80
N ASP A 139 -0.75 24.24 -8.57
CA ASP A 139 -1.97 23.50 -8.29
C ASP A 139 -3.08 24.34 -7.63
N ASP A 140 -2.70 25.36 -6.88
CA ASP A 140 -3.61 26.27 -6.19
C ASP A 140 -3.07 27.73 -6.15
N ASP A 141 -3.84 28.65 -5.57
CA ASP A 141 -3.47 30.07 -5.45
C ASP A 141 -2.81 30.42 -4.09
N ASN A 142 -2.30 29.42 -3.33
CA ASN A 142 -1.70 29.65 -2.03
C ASN A 142 -0.29 30.23 -2.12
N ALA A 143 -0.19 31.56 -2.16
CA ALA A 143 1.08 32.28 -2.24
C ALA A 143 2.03 32.07 -1.03
N GLU A 144 1.56 31.46 0.06
CA GLU A 144 2.38 31.13 1.24
C GLU A 144 3.01 29.72 1.14
N ASP A 145 2.57 28.90 0.18
CA ASP A 145 3.19 27.61 -0.07
C ASP A 145 4.60 27.77 -0.66
N ARG A 146 5.52 26.96 -0.18
CA ARG A 146 6.92 26.98 -0.60
C ARG A 146 7.44 25.59 -0.91
N THR A 147 6.57 24.68 -1.28
CA THR A 147 6.92 23.30 -1.62
C THR A 147 7.49 23.15 -3.03
N VAL A 148 7.25 24.13 -3.92
CA VAL A 148 7.84 24.15 -5.25
C VAL A 148 8.68 25.40 -5.47
N MET A 149 9.97 25.22 -5.68
CA MET A 149 10.94 26.26 -6.03
C MET A 149 11.28 26.16 -7.52
N GLN A 150 11.28 27.27 -8.21
CA GLN A 150 11.67 27.34 -9.63
C GLN A 150 12.94 28.18 -9.80
N LEU A 151 13.89 27.68 -10.61
CA LEU A 151 15.10 28.40 -10.98
C LEU A 151 15.17 28.59 -12.49
N THR A 152 15.33 29.86 -12.92
CA THR A 152 15.55 30.19 -14.34
C THR A 152 17.03 30.45 -14.58
N LEU A 153 17.64 29.66 -15.45
CA LEU A 153 19.05 29.77 -15.82
C LEU A 153 19.33 30.95 -16.78
N PRO A 154 20.49 31.60 -16.71
CA PRO A 154 20.89 32.61 -17.70
C PRO A 154 20.98 32.09 -19.12
N LYS A 155 21.29 30.81 -19.30
CA LYS A 155 21.39 30.13 -20.61
C LYS A 155 20.69 28.77 -20.53
N PRO A 156 20.03 28.36 -21.63
CA PRO A 156 19.39 27.03 -21.66
C PRO A 156 20.44 25.91 -21.68
N VAL A 157 20.07 24.77 -21.08
CA VAL A 157 20.77 23.49 -21.17
C VAL A 157 20.26 22.80 -22.44
N LEU A 158 21.15 22.53 -23.40
CA LEU A 158 20.77 21.91 -24.67
C LEU A 158 20.44 20.42 -24.50
N PRO A 159 19.66 19.82 -25.42
CA PRO A 159 19.41 18.37 -25.42
C PRO A 159 20.72 17.57 -25.42
N GLY A 160 20.82 16.56 -24.56
CA GLY A 160 22.00 15.72 -24.38
C GLY A 160 23.13 16.36 -23.57
N ALA A 161 22.97 17.61 -23.10
CA ALA A 161 23.96 18.27 -22.23
C ALA A 161 23.61 18.05 -20.75
N ASP A 162 24.67 18.11 -19.92
CA ASP A 162 24.53 18.06 -18.49
C ASP A 162 24.53 19.48 -17.89
N VAL A 163 23.80 19.64 -16.80
CA VAL A 163 23.90 20.80 -15.92
C VAL A 163 24.13 20.36 -14.49
N GLN A 164 25.00 21.07 -13.78
CA GLN A 164 25.30 20.77 -12.39
C GLN A 164 24.85 21.91 -11.49
N PHE A 165 24.00 21.59 -10.53
CA PHE A 165 23.56 22.48 -9.46
C PHE A 165 24.31 22.13 -8.18
N VAL A 166 24.86 23.11 -7.51
CA VAL A 166 25.46 22.96 -6.19
C VAL A 166 24.65 23.80 -5.21
N MET A 167 23.97 23.12 -4.31
CA MET A 167 23.06 23.73 -3.35
C MET A 167 23.57 23.54 -1.92
N SER A 168 23.41 24.58 -1.08
CA SER A 168 23.55 24.44 0.37
C SER A 168 22.18 24.68 0.98
N PHE A 169 21.77 23.79 1.87
CA PHE A 169 20.44 23.89 2.49
C PHE A 169 20.47 23.45 3.96
N ALA A 170 19.44 23.87 4.67
CA ALA A 170 19.20 23.51 6.06
C ALA A 170 17.76 23.08 6.26
N ASP A 171 17.59 21.97 6.95
CA ASP A 171 16.29 21.42 7.32
C ASP A 171 16.04 21.61 8.80
N LYS A 172 14.81 21.95 9.13
CA LYS A 172 14.20 21.76 10.44
C LYS A 172 13.23 20.62 10.34
N LEU A 173 13.52 19.51 10.99
CA LEU A 173 12.63 18.35 11.02
C LEU A 173 11.42 18.65 11.92
N PRO A 174 10.19 18.30 11.50
CA PRO A 174 9.03 18.34 12.38
C PRO A 174 9.08 17.19 13.41
N GLU A 175 8.41 17.35 14.57
CA GLU A 175 7.97 16.17 15.31
C GLU A 175 7.08 15.35 14.36
N VAL A 176 7.24 14.03 14.31
CA VAL A 176 6.61 13.21 13.26
C VAL A 176 5.11 13.51 13.12
N VAL A 177 4.75 14.09 11.98
CA VAL A 177 3.36 14.39 11.60
C VAL A 177 2.91 13.48 10.46
N ALA A 178 3.78 13.34 9.44
CA ALA A 178 3.56 12.47 8.29
C ALA A 178 4.92 12.07 7.70
N ARG A 179 5.19 10.78 7.59
CA ARG A 179 6.28 10.16 6.81
C ARG A 179 7.70 10.51 7.21
N THR A 180 7.97 11.70 7.71
CA THR A 180 9.30 12.23 8.07
C THR A 180 9.25 13.01 9.36
N GLY A 181 10.39 13.11 10.03
CA GLY A 181 10.52 13.90 11.26
C GLY A 181 11.27 13.16 12.38
N TYR A 182 11.10 13.65 13.60
CA TYR A 182 11.72 13.08 14.79
C TYR A 182 10.69 12.73 15.86
N LEU A 183 11.03 11.76 16.69
CA LEU A 183 10.35 11.49 17.96
C LEU A 183 11.38 11.11 19.02
N ARG A 184 11.65 12.01 19.98
CA ARG A 184 12.73 11.86 20.98
C ARG A 184 14.10 11.69 20.30
N ASP A 185 14.72 10.49 20.38
CA ASP A 185 16.00 10.12 19.79
C ASP A 185 15.86 9.31 18.45
N PHE A 186 14.63 9.19 17.97
CA PHE A 186 14.34 8.59 16.67
C PHE A 186 14.20 9.66 15.61
N PHE A 187 14.82 9.42 14.46
CA PHE A 187 14.75 10.27 13.26
C PHE A 187 14.35 9.40 12.08
N MET A 188 13.31 9.79 11.34
CA MET A 188 13.02 9.32 9.99
C MET A 188 13.20 10.48 9.04
N VAL A 189 14.10 10.35 8.09
CA VAL A 189 14.50 11.42 7.18
C VAL A 189 14.20 11.01 5.75
N GLY A 190 13.00 11.37 5.31
CA GLY A 190 12.51 11.19 3.96
C GLY A 190 12.17 12.53 3.33
N GLN A 191 12.28 12.65 2.00
CA GLN A 191 11.91 13.85 1.24
C GLN A 191 12.63 15.12 1.72
N TRP A 192 13.89 15.00 2.09
CA TRP A 192 14.67 15.96 2.89
C TRP A 192 15.64 16.84 2.10
N PHE A 193 15.82 16.60 0.80
CA PHE A 193 16.74 17.37 -0.05
C PHE A 193 15.98 18.01 -1.22
N PRO A 194 16.49 19.10 -1.83
CA PRO A 194 15.92 19.70 -3.02
C PRO A 194 15.90 18.69 -4.18
N LYS A 195 14.72 18.28 -4.63
CA LYS A 195 14.54 17.26 -5.65
C LYS A 195 14.03 17.88 -6.94
N VAL A 196 14.76 17.73 -8.06
CA VAL A 196 14.29 18.27 -9.35
C VAL A 196 13.01 17.59 -9.80
N GLY A 197 12.07 18.35 -10.38
CA GLY A 197 10.83 17.84 -10.96
C GLY A 197 11.08 16.94 -12.16
N VAL A 198 10.09 16.16 -12.54
CA VAL A 198 10.17 15.21 -13.66
C VAL A 198 9.73 15.89 -14.96
N TRP A 199 10.49 15.69 -16.05
CA TRP A 199 10.01 16.06 -17.37
C TRP A 199 9.15 14.92 -17.93
N TRP A 200 7.83 15.13 -17.94
CA TRP A 200 6.86 14.10 -18.28
C TRP A 200 5.82 14.61 -19.27
N LYS A 201 5.48 13.83 -20.27
CA LYS A 201 4.50 14.20 -21.32
C LYS A 201 4.78 15.55 -21.98
N GLY A 202 6.07 15.93 -22.11
CA GLY A 202 6.48 17.15 -22.80
C GLY A 202 6.45 18.44 -21.99
N ALA A 203 6.30 18.35 -20.66
CA ALA A 203 6.34 19.47 -19.72
C ALA A 203 6.99 19.07 -18.40
N TRP A 204 7.40 20.05 -17.59
CA TRP A 204 7.76 19.81 -16.20
C TRP A 204 6.53 19.42 -15.40
N ASN A 205 6.58 18.29 -14.73
CA ASN A 205 5.62 17.84 -13.74
C ASN A 205 6.27 18.01 -12.37
N CYS A 206 5.79 18.96 -11.59
CA CYS A 206 6.31 19.29 -10.27
C CYS A 206 5.19 19.97 -9.49
N HIS A 207 4.33 19.17 -8.88
CA HIS A 207 3.18 19.61 -8.12
C HIS A 207 3.57 20.13 -6.74
N GLN A 208 2.73 20.97 -6.12
CA GLN A 208 2.83 21.26 -4.69
C GLN A 208 2.63 19.96 -3.89
N PHE A 209 3.15 19.90 -2.67
CA PHE A 209 2.90 18.73 -1.84
C PHE A 209 1.58 18.90 -1.08
N HIS A 210 0.65 18.00 -1.33
CA HIS A 210 -0.69 17.99 -0.77
C HIS A 210 -0.85 16.89 0.30
N ALA A 211 -1.90 16.98 1.13
CA ALA A 211 -2.12 16.02 2.22
C ALA A 211 -2.42 14.61 1.72
N SER A 212 -3.14 14.50 0.59
CA SER A 212 -3.51 13.23 -0.04
C SER A 212 -2.74 13.01 -1.34
N THR A 213 -1.41 13.15 -1.31
CA THR A 213 -0.51 12.82 -2.42
C THR A 213 0.72 12.09 -1.92
N GLU A 214 1.33 11.32 -2.83
CA GLU A 214 2.62 10.71 -2.66
C GLU A 214 3.69 11.48 -3.44
N PHE A 215 4.64 10.84 -4.10
CA PHE A 215 5.81 11.47 -4.66
C PHE A 215 6.01 11.11 -6.14
N PHE A 216 6.83 11.90 -6.85
CA PHE A 216 7.18 11.62 -8.24
C PHE A 216 8.56 12.18 -8.54
N ALA A 217 9.50 11.34 -9.01
CA ALA A 217 10.87 11.73 -9.28
C ALA A 217 11.52 10.81 -10.32
N ASP A 218 12.56 11.34 -11.01
CA ASP A 218 13.35 10.63 -12.01
C ASP A 218 14.37 9.67 -11.39
N PHE A 219 14.65 8.56 -12.08
CA PHE A 219 15.68 7.61 -11.71
C PHE A 219 17.08 8.16 -11.85
N GLY A 220 17.96 7.76 -10.92
CA GLY A 220 19.33 8.17 -10.94
C GLY A 220 20.23 7.39 -10.00
N THR A 221 21.32 8.06 -9.61
CA THR A 221 22.28 7.57 -8.63
C THR A 221 22.38 8.52 -7.45
N PHE A 222 22.65 7.95 -6.27
CA PHE A 222 22.78 8.70 -5.03
C PHE A 222 24.05 8.28 -4.30
N ASP A 223 24.97 9.25 -4.10
CA ASP A 223 26.13 9.15 -3.24
C ASP A 223 25.90 10.05 -2.02
N VAL A 224 25.56 9.45 -0.87
CA VAL A 224 25.16 10.23 0.31
C VAL A 224 26.08 9.96 1.48
N GLN A 225 26.64 11.04 2.05
CA GLN A 225 27.41 11.00 3.28
C GLN A 225 26.60 11.62 4.42
N ILE A 226 26.45 10.89 5.52
CA ILE A 226 25.71 11.32 6.69
C ILE A 226 26.66 11.38 7.89
N THR A 227 26.86 12.56 8.45
CA THR A 227 27.63 12.77 9.68
C THR A 227 26.68 12.97 10.85
N LEU A 228 26.86 12.20 11.93
CA LEU A 228 25.99 12.19 13.10
C LEU A 228 26.73 11.64 14.33
N PRO A 229 26.20 11.74 15.57
CA PRO A 229 26.85 11.18 16.75
C PRO A 229 27.22 9.70 16.61
N GLN A 230 28.34 9.28 17.20
CA GLN A 230 28.85 7.90 17.04
C GLN A 230 27.90 6.81 17.54
N ASN A 231 27.07 7.13 18.55
CA ASN A 231 26.12 6.17 19.12
C ASN A 231 24.85 5.95 18.28
N GLU A 232 24.59 6.77 17.28
CA GLU A 232 23.43 6.59 16.39
C GLU A 232 23.57 5.31 15.57
N ILE A 233 22.49 4.52 15.50
CA ILE A 233 22.37 3.37 14.58
C ILE A 233 21.55 3.84 13.39
N VAL A 234 22.08 3.62 12.18
CA VAL A 234 21.51 4.17 10.95
C VAL A 234 21.13 3.06 9.99
N GLY A 235 19.91 3.14 9.44
CA GLY A 235 19.49 2.43 8.24
C GLY A 235 19.21 3.43 7.14
N ALA A 236 19.62 3.13 5.92
CA ALA A 236 19.44 4.01 4.77
C ALA A 236 19.11 3.22 3.51
N ALA A 237 18.60 3.91 2.51
CA ALA A 237 18.50 3.39 1.16
C ALA A 237 19.90 3.07 0.61
N GLY A 238 20.02 1.98 -0.14
CA GLY A 238 21.26 1.57 -0.78
C GLY A 238 22.29 0.91 0.14
N ASP A 239 23.49 0.76 -0.38
CA ASP A 239 24.56 0.01 0.25
C ASP A 239 25.50 0.94 1.07
N LEU A 240 25.84 0.52 2.30
CA LEU A 240 26.85 1.20 3.11
C LEU A 240 28.25 0.94 2.53
N ILE A 241 28.90 1.98 2.04
CA ILE A 241 30.21 1.92 1.41
C ILE A 241 31.33 2.09 2.43
N SER A 242 31.17 3.02 3.39
CA SER A 242 32.16 3.26 4.44
C SER A 242 31.54 3.81 5.71
N SER A 243 32.24 3.57 6.83
CA SER A 243 31.91 4.13 8.15
C SER A 243 33.23 4.60 8.80
N VAL A 244 33.32 5.88 9.13
CA VAL A 244 34.51 6.52 9.70
C VAL A 244 34.14 7.26 10.99
N ASN A 245 34.77 6.90 12.09
CA ASN A 245 34.63 7.65 13.33
C ASN A 245 35.51 8.91 13.30
N ASN A 246 34.94 10.06 13.65
CA ASN A 246 35.57 11.34 13.65
C ASN A 246 36.12 11.67 15.06
N PRO A 247 37.18 12.53 15.16
CA PRO A 247 37.75 12.89 16.46
C PRO A 247 36.83 13.71 17.38
N ASP A 248 35.78 14.31 16.82
CA ASP A 248 34.80 15.17 17.51
C ASP A 248 33.63 14.36 18.16
N GLY A 249 33.70 13.03 18.19
CA GLY A 249 32.65 12.18 18.75
C GLY A 249 31.51 11.91 17.77
N THR A 250 31.64 12.32 16.51
CA THR A 250 30.70 11.95 15.43
C THR A 250 31.26 10.78 14.61
N LYS A 251 30.41 10.23 13.73
CA LYS A 251 30.83 9.33 12.65
C LYS A 251 30.24 9.80 11.33
N THR A 252 30.92 9.48 10.24
CA THR A 252 30.48 9.72 8.86
C THR A 252 30.23 8.37 8.18
N LEU A 253 29.02 8.17 7.70
CA LEU A 253 28.60 7.01 6.94
C LEU A 253 28.43 7.42 5.48
N ALA A 254 28.99 6.64 4.55
CA ALA A 254 28.80 6.87 3.12
C ALA A 254 27.94 5.73 2.53
N PHE A 255 26.89 6.10 1.83
CA PHE A 255 25.96 5.20 1.16
C PHE A 255 25.98 5.43 -0.36
N HIS A 256 25.66 4.39 -1.11
CA HIS A 256 25.52 4.45 -2.56
C HIS A 256 24.26 3.70 -2.99
N SER A 257 23.47 4.31 -3.89
CA SER A 257 22.31 3.71 -4.54
C SER A 257 22.33 3.98 -6.03
N GLU A 258 21.91 3.01 -6.83
CA GLU A 258 21.78 3.13 -8.28
C GLU A 258 20.38 2.72 -8.73
N ASP A 259 19.89 3.38 -9.81
CA ASP A 259 18.61 3.08 -10.43
C ASP A 259 17.41 3.19 -9.46
N VAL A 260 17.47 4.21 -8.59
CA VAL A 260 16.41 4.62 -7.67
C VAL A 260 16.04 6.09 -7.91
N HIS A 261 14.89 6.52 -7.43
CA HIS A 261 14.41 7.91 -7.63
C HIS A 261 14.31 8.69 -6.32
N ASP A 262 14.72 8.10 -5.20
CA ASP A 262 14.77 8.77 -3.89
C ASP A 262 15.87 8.18 -2.99
N PHE A 263 16.21 8.91 -1.92
CA PHE A 263 17.11 8.45 -0.88
C PHE A 263 16.62 8.89 0.50
N SER A 264 16.29 7.92 1.34
CA SER A 264 15.84 8.13 2.72
C SER A 264 16.72 7.39 3.71
N TRP A 265 16.65 7.77 4.98
CA TRP A 265 17.37 7.14 6.06
C TRP A 265 16.67 7.34 7.41
N ALA A 266 16.93 6.44 8.34
CA ALA A 266 16.48 6.56 9.72
C ALA A 266 17.66 6.41 10.67
N ALA A 267 17.59 7.06 11.84
CA ALA A 267 18.60 6.98 12.89
C ALA A 267 17.96 6.91 14.28
N SER A 268 18.52 6.12 15.16
CA SER A 268 18.25 6.12 16.59
C SER A 268 19.36 5.39 17.32
N PRO A 269 19.83 5.86 18.48
CA PRO A 269 20.77 5.10 19.31
C PRO A 269 20.12 3.88 19.97
N SER A 270 18.80 3.82 19.95
CA SER A 270 18.01 2.77 20.58
C SER A 270 17.68 1.59 19.67
N PHE A 271 17.92 1.69 18.37
CA PHE A 271 17.62 0.62 17.42
C PHE A 271 18.33 -0.69 17.75
N GLN A 272 17.63 -1.80 17.55
CA GLN A 272 18.20 -3.13 17.50
C GLN A 272 18.21 -3.63 16.07
N VAL A 273 19.40 -3.97 15.58
CA VAL A 273 19.62 -4.39 14.20
C VAL A 273 19.53 -5.90 14.09
N ILE A 274 18.76 -6.38 13.13
CA ILE A 274 18.67 -7.78 12.77
C ILE A 274 19.01 -7.91 11.30
N GLU A 275 20.02 -8.72 10.99
CA GLU A 275 20.44 -9.05 9.63
C GLU A 275 19.89 -10.42 9.24
N ASP A 276 19.31 -10.50 8.06
CA ASP A 276 18.88 -11.75 7.45
C ASP A 276 19.12 -11.67 5.93
N SER A 277 18.84 -12.73 5.21
CA SER A 277 19.01 -12.75 3.76
C SER A 277 18.05 -13.69 3.08
N TRP A 278 17.82 -13.41 1.80
CA TRP A 278 17.08 -14.25 0.89
C TRP A 278 17.80 -14.28 -0.46
N THR A 279 17.67 -15.38 -1.21
CA THR A 279 18.30 -15.49 -2.54
C THR A 279 17.22 -15.75 -3.58
N GLY A 280 17.08 -14.82 -4.50
CA GLY A 280 16.16 -14.87 -5.63
C GLY A 280 16.83 -15.08 -6.96
N SER A 281 16.06 -14.87 -8.03
CA SER A 281 16.52 -15.06 -9.41
C SER A 281 17.59 -14.04 -9.84
N ALA A 282 17.58 -12.82 -9.24
CA ALA A 282 18.61 -11.80 -9.48
C ALA A 282 19.84 -11.93 -8.57
N GLY A 283 19.81 -12.78 -7.56
CA GLY A 283 20.91 -12.97 -6.61
C GLY A 283 20.48 -12.81 -5.15
N PRO A 284 21.48 -12.67 -4.24
CA PRO A 284 21.21 -12.51 -2.81
C PRO A 284 20.68 -11.10 -2.49
N VAL A 285 19.68 -11.02 -1.60
CA VAL A 285 19.14 -9.80 -1.03
C VAL A 285 19.38 -9.83 0.47
N ASN A 286 20.13 -8.85 0.99
CA ASN A 286 20.35 -8.65 2.42
C ASN A 286 19.14 -7.91 3.02
N ILE A 287 18.54 -8.46 4.05
CA ILE A 287 17.42 -7.86 4.78
C ILE A 287 17.99 -7.22 6.05
N HIS A 288 17.93 -5.90 6.11
CA HIS A 288 18.42 -5.09 7.22
C HIS A 288 17.24 -4.53 8.01
N LEU A 289 16.93 -5.14 9.15
CA LEU A 289 15.78 -4.77 9.96
C LEU A 289 16.23 -3.98 11.19
N LEU A 290 15.76 -2.72 11.29
CA LEU A 290 15.96 -1.85 12.44
C LEU A 290 14.68 -1.84 13.28
N MET A 291 14.74 -2.48 14.44
CA MET A 291 13.60 -2.61 15.35
C MET A 291 13.74 -1.68 16.55
N SER A 292 12.65 -1.00 16.87
CA SER A 292 12.52 -0.35 18.17
C SER A 292 12.44 -1.39 19.30
N PRO A 293 13.10 -1.18 20.45
CA PRO A 293 13.21 -2.20 21.51
C PRO A 293 11.87 -2.77 21.97
N GLY A 294 10.82 -1.94 22.01
CA GLY A 294 9.48 -2.35 22.42
C GLY A 294 8.80 -3.35 21.48
N ASN A 295 9.24 -3.42 20.24
CA ASN A 295 8.59 -4.19 19.15
C ASN A 295 9.37 -5.46 18.76
N MET A 296 10.48 -5.78 19.44
CA MET A 296 11.36 -6.91 19.11
C MET A 296 10.65 -8.27 18.99
N SER A 297 9.53 -8.46 19.68
CA SER A 297 8.74 -9.69 19.58
C SER A 297 8.12 -9.90 18.20
N SER A 298 7.98 -8.84 17.39
CA SER A 298 7.44 -8.86 16.02
C SER A 298 8.49 -9.13 14.95
N ALA A 299 9.78 -9.04 15.26
CA ALA A 299 10.87 -9.21 14.29
C ALA A 299 10.80 -10.53 13.47
N PRO A 300 10.52 -11.71 14.09
CA PRO A 300 10.37 -12.95 13.31
C PRO A 300 9.20 -12.90 12.29
N ARG A 301 8.12 -12.17 12.64
CA ARG A 301 6.95 -11.99 11.77
C ARG A 301 7.32 -11.16 10.55
N TYR A 302 8.03 -10.05 10.76
CA TYR A 302 8.53 -9.18 9.70
C TYR A 302 9.43 -9.93 8.73
N LEU A 303 10.43 -10.65 9.25
CA LEU A 303 11.37 -11.41 8.41
C LEU A 303 10.68 -12.53 7.61
N GLN A 304 9.70 -13.20 8.21
CA GLN A 304 8.93 -14.23 7.53
C GLN A 304 8.06 -13.64 6.40
N ALA A 305 7.35 -12.56 6.68
CA ALA A 305 6.53 -11.86 5.69
C ALA A 305 7.39 -11.30 4.55
N GLN A 306 8.52 -10.66 4.89
CA GLN A 306 9.47 -10.13 3.91
C GLN A 306 10.01 -11.20 2.95
N LYS A 307 10.45 -12.35 3.48
CA LYS A 307 10.94 -13.44 2.65
C LYS A 307 9.82 -14.07 1.80
N GLY A 308 8.61 -14.14 2.35
CA GLY A 308 7.43 -14.57 1.62
C GLY A 308 7.11 -13.65 0.44
N ALA A 309 7.12 -12.33 0.69
CA ALA A 309 6.89 -11.32 -0.34
C ALA A 309 7.98 -11.36 -1.42
N LEU A 310 9.27 -11.36 -1.03
CA LEU A 310 10.40 -11.50 -1.97
C LEU A 310 10.22 -12.70 -2.89
N LYS A 311 9.88 -13.86 -2.31
CA LYS A 311 9.69 -15.10 -3.08
C LYS A 311 8.53 -14.98 -4.07
N LEU A 312 7.37 -14.50 -3.62
CA LEU A 312 6.17 -14.49 -4.45
C LEU A 312 6.23 -13.39 -5.53
N PHE A 313 6.82 -12.24 -5.24
CA PHE A 313 7.07 -11.24 -6.26
C PHE A 313 8.07 -11.72 -7.31
N ASP A 314 9.17 -12.38 -6.91
CA ASP A 314 10.16 -12.94 -7.84
C ASP A 314 9.50 -14.00 -8.76
N ASP A 315 8.71 -14.91 -8.19
CA ASP A 315 8.00 -15.95 -8.92
C ASP A 315 6.92 -15.40 -9.88
N TRP A 316 6.12 -14.44 -9.42
CA TRP A 316 4.91 -14.00 -10.13
C TRP A 316 5.15 -12.81 -11.06
N ILE A 317 5.97 -11.85 -10.62
CA ILE A 317 6.14 -10.56 -11.29
C ILE A 317 7.51 -10.44 -11.93
N GLY A 318 8.58 -10.61 -11.17
CA GLY A 318 9.94 -10.54 -11.69
C GLY A 318 10.98 -10.36 -10.59
N PRO A 319 12.28 -10.35 -10.96
CA PRO A 319 13.36 -10.28 -9.99
C PRO A 319 13.42 -8.93 -9.27
N TYR A 320 13.73 -8.97 -7.97
CA TYR A 320 14.16 -7.81 -7.20
C TYR A 320 15.65 -7.59 -7.46
N PRO A 321 16.05 -6.51 -8.12
CA PRO A 321 17.42 -6.37 -8.64
C PRO A 321 18.43 -5.82 -7.63
N TYR A 322 17.96 -5.29 -6.49
CA TYR A 322 18.81 -4.67 -5.50
C TYR A 322 19.39 -5.68 -4.52
N SER A 323 20.63 -5.43 -4.07
CA SER A 323 21.37 -6.30 -3.13
C SER A 323 20.84 -6.22 -1.69
N ARG A 324 20.00 -5.22 -1.38
CA ARG A 324 19.53 -4.90 -0.02
C ARG A 324 18.09 -4.44 0.01
N ILE A 325 17.45 -4.69 1.13
CA ILE A 325 16.22 -4.02 1.58
C ILE A 325 16.37 -3.67 3.05
N THR A 326 16.12 -2.41 3.40
CA THR A 326 16.12 -1.91 4.77
C THR A 326 14.69 -1.76 5.25
N ILE A 327 14.37 -2.32 6.42
CA ILE A 327 13.07 -2.23 7.07
C ILE A 327 13.26 -1.45 8.37
N VAL A 328 12.51 -0.37 8.54
CA VAL A 328 12.55 0.45 9.76
C VAL A 328 11.23 0.30 10.50
N ASP A 329 11.30 -0.09 11.77
CA ASP A 329 10.15 -0.14 12.66
C ASP A 329 10.18 1.07 13.60
N PRO A 330 9.30 2.08 13.41
CA PRO A 330 9.26 3.27 14.23
C PRO A 330 8.94 2.96 15.70
N PRO A 331 9.41 3.78 16.65
CA PRO A 331 9.09 3.61 18.06
C PRO A 331 7.62 3.93 18.34
N HIS A 332 7.11 3.40 19.45
CA HIS A 332 5.75 3.71 19.91
C HIS A 332 5.52 5.23 20.02
N GLY A 333 4.46 5.70 19.37
CA GLY A 333 4.12 7.12 19.19
C GLY A 333 4.68 7.74 17.92
N GLY A 334 5.54 7.04 17.17
CA GLY A 334 6.08 7.47 15.88
C GLY A 334 5.41 6.81 14.67
N PHE A 335 4.22 6.27 14.83
CA PHE A 335 3.49 5.53 13.79
C PHE A 335 3.22 6.37 12.53
N ASN A 336 3.14 7.70 12.63
CA ASN A 336 3.02 8.56 11.46
C ASN A 336 4.28 8.57 10.55
N ALA A 337 5.39 7.95 10.99
CA ALA A 337 6.56 7.67 10.15
C ALA A 337 6.56 6.23 9.62
N GLY A 338 5.57 5.40 10.00
CA GLY A 338 5.37 4.04 9.48
C GLY A 338 4.55 4.02 8.20
N GLY A 339 4.56 2.88 7.50
CA GLY A 339 3.80 2.73 6.27
C GLY A 339 4.28 3.68 5.18
N MET A 340 5.59 3.58 4.80
CA MET A 340 6.17 4.42 3.75
C MET A 340 7.25 3.69 2.98
N GLU A 341 7.15 3.75 1.67
CA GLU A 341 7.75 2.86 0.68
C GLU A 341 8.97 3.43 -0.06
N TYR A 342 9.88 4.10 0.60
CA TYR A 342 11.08 4.61 -0.08
C TYR A 342 11.85 3.51 -0.83
N PRO A 343 12.45 3.81 -1.99
CA PRO A 343 13.23 2.81 -2.74
C PRO A 343 14.33 2.19 -1.88
N THR A 344 14.35 0.86 -1.81
CA THR A 344 15.27 0.02 -1.02
C THR A 344 15.24 0.23 0.51
N LEU A 345 14.33 1.07 1.00
CA LEU A 345 14.02 1.24 2.41
C LEU A 345 12.52 1.48 2.56
N PHE A 346 11.86 0.76 3.45
CA PHE A 346 10.49 1.09 3.83
C PHE A 346 10.33 1.13 5.34
N THR A 347 9.33 1.86 5.81
CA THR A 347 8.99 1.89 7.22
C THR A 347 7.78 1.00 7.47
N ALA A 348 7.90 0.08 8.41
CA ALA A 348 6.79 -0.73 8.87
C ALA A 348 6.00 0.01 9.96
N ASP A 349 4.90 -0.56 10.40
CA ASP A 349 4.14 -0.06 11.54
C ASP A 349 3.72 -1.23 12.42
N THR A 350 4.15 -1.21 13.68
CA THR A 350 3.72 -2.18 14.67
C THR A 350 3.34 -1.49 15.97
N THR A 351 2.11 -1.71 16.40
CA THR A 351 1.75 -1.42 17.79
C THR A 351 2.54 -2.37 18.72
N TRP A 352 3.03 -1.87 19.84
CA TRP A 352 3.87 -2.59 20.82
C TRP A 352 3.36 -4.00 21.22
N TYR A 353 2.08 -4.26 21.02
CA TYR A 353 1.48 -5.56 21.25
C TYR A 353 0.42 -5.85 20.17
N MET A 354 0.75 -6.75 19.25
CA MET A 354 -0.18 -7.25 18.24
C MET A 354 -0.35 -8.76 18.42
N PRO A 355 -1.57 -9.24 18.72
CA PRO A 355 -1.81 -10.69 18.84
C PRO A 355 -1.36 -11.43 17.58
N LYS A 356 -0.79 -12.64 17.76
CA LYS A 356 -0.32 -13.47 16.62
C LYS A 356 -1.44 -13.84 15.63
N SER A 357 -2.69 -13.76 16.07
CA SER A 357 -3.85 -14.03 15.22
C SER A 357 -4.27 -12.84 14.37
N VAL A 358 -3.68 -11.66 14.55
CA VAL A 358 -3.94 -10.46 13.71
C VAL A 358 -2.72 -10.24 12.84
N LEU A 359 -2.88 -10.38 11.52
CA LEU A 359 -1.78 -10.34 10.57
C LEU A 359 -1.46 -8.92 10.05
N LEU A 360 -1.77 -7.88 10.84
CA LEU A 360 -1.49 -6.49 10.45
C LEU A 360 0.02 -6.22 10.24
N PRO A 361 0.94 -6.67 11.11
CA PRO A 361 2.37 -6.46 10.87
C PRO A 361 2.89 -7.12 9.61
N GLU A 362 2.41 -8.34 9.32
CA GLU A 362 2.74 -9.04 8.07
C GLU A 362 2.17 -8.34 6.85
N THR A 363 0.94 -7.82 6.98
CA THR A 363 0.27 -7.06 5.92
C THR A 363 1.06 -5.82 5.55
N VAL A 364 1.44 -4.99 6.53
CA VAL A 364 2.22 -3.77 6.29
C VAL A 364 3.56 -4.11 5.63
N VAL A 365 4.29 -5.13 6.11
CA VAL A 365 5.55 -5.54 5.47
C VAL A 365 5.36 -5.99 4.02
N VAL A 366 4.29 -6.74 3.71
CA VAL A 366 4.00 -7.19 2.34
C VAL A 366 3.60 -6.02 1.45
N HIS A 367 2.81 -5.08 1.98
CA HIS A 367 2.36 -3.88 1.29
C HIS A 367 3.54 -2.97 0.96
N GLU A 368 4.30 -2.54 1.96
CA GLU A 368 5.44 -1.63 1.78
C GLU A 368 6.55 -2.24 0.91
N PHE A 369 6.74 -3.56 1.01
CA PHE A 369 7.65 -4.24 0.08
C PHE A 369 7.08 -4.30 -1.34
N GLY A 370 5.77 -4.41 -1.52
CA GLY A 370 5.12 -4.44 -2.82
C GLY A 370 5.35 -3.15 -3.61
N HIS A 371 5.41 -2.02 -2.94
CA HIS A 371 5.79 -0.74 -3.52
C HIS A 371 7.23 -0.69 -4.07
N GLN A 372 8.12 -1.60 -3.70
CA GLN A 372 9.41 -1.70 -4.38
C GLN A 372 9.25 -2.08 -5.86
N TYR A 373 8.11 -2.71 -6.23
CA TYR A 373 7.71 -3.04 -7.60
C TYR A 373 6.82 -1.96 -8.21
N TRP A 374 5.72 -1.58 -7.49
CA TRP A 374 4.70 -0.62 -7.93
C TRP A 374 4.97 0.74 -7.29
N TYR A 375 5.83 1.53 -7.77
CA TYR A 375 6.44 2.79 -7.39
C TYR A 375 7.97 2.72 -7.49
N GLY A 376 8.65 1.90 -6.70
CA GLY A 376 10.11 1.84 -6.66
C GLY A 376 10.75 1.49 -8.00
N MET A 377 10.18 0.55 -8.76
CA MET A 377 10.67 0.16 -10.09
C MET A 377 9.74 0.57 -11.22
N VAL A 378 8.42 0.49 -11.07
CA VAL A 378 7.44 1.04 -12.02
C VAL A 378 6.97 2.37 -11.44
N ALA A 379 7.72 3.44 -11.74
CA ALA A 379 7.56 4.73 -11.08
C ALA A 379 6.43 5.56 -11.72
N THR A 380 5.20 5.19 -11.43
CA THR A 380 4.00 5.94 -11.87
C THR A 380 3.94 7.31 -11.21
N ASN A 381 3.19 8.25 -11.79
CA ASN A 381 2.98 9.57 -11.22
C ASN A 381 1.91 9.50 -10.11
N GLU A 382 2.32 9.41 -8.88
CA GLU A 382 1.43 9.24 -7.74
C GLU A 382 0.59 10.48 -7.41
N PHE A 383 1.01 11.66 -7.87
CA PHE A 383 0.17 12.85 -7.79
C PHE A 383 -1.09 12.73 -8.64
N GLU A 384 -0.96 12.14 -9.84
CA GLU A 384 -2.02 12.12 -10.83
C GLU A 384 -2.74 10.78 -10.95
N GLU A 385 -2.05 9.67 -10.70
CA GLU A 385 -2.56 8.31 -10.88
C GLU A 385 -2.17 7.39 -9.71
N ALA A 386 -2.41 7.83 -8.45
CA ALA A 386 -2.06 7.10 -7.23
C ALA A 386 -2.57 5.64 -7.19
N TRP A 387 -3.66 5.33 -7.88
CA TRP A 387 -4.22 3.99 -7.96
C TRP A 387 -3.32 2.95 -8.64
N LEU A 388 -2.40 3.40 -9.54
CA LEU A 388 -1.43 2.52 -10.21
C LEU A 388 -0.35 2.01 -9.26
N ASP A 389 -0.08 2.77 -8.24
CA ASP A 389 0.77 2.38 -7.14
C ASP A 389 -0.06 1.66 -6.07
N GLU A 390 -0.82 2.36 -5.28
CA GLU A 390 -1.54 1.88 -4.11
C GLU A 390 -2.58 0.82 -4.41
N GLY A 391 -3.35 1.02 -5.50
CA GLY A 391 -4.43 0.10 -5.85
C GLY A 391 -3.92 -1.24 -6.38
N ILE A 392 -2.91 -1.22 -7.26
CA ILE A 392 -2.28 -2.46 -7.76
C ILE A 392 -1.55 -3.15 -6.62
N ASN A 393 -0.87 -2.39 -5.77
CA ASN A 393 -0.16 -2.93 -4.63
C ASN A 393 -1.10 -3.57 -3.61
N THR A 394 -2.23 -2.93 -3.27
CA THR A 394 -3.26 -3.52 -2.38
C THR A 394 -3.82 -4.83 -2.94
N TYR A 395 -4.04 -4.91 -4.26
CA TYR A 395 -4.43 -6.16 -4.91
C TYR A 395 -3.33 -7.23 -4.78
N MET A 396 -2.08 -6.88 -5.03
CA MET A 396 -0.95 -7.82 -4.92
C MET A 396 -0.69 -8.24 -3.47
N GLU A 397 -0.79 -7.31 -2.52
CA GLU A 397 -0.76 -7.60 -1.08
C GLU A 397 -1.80 -8.68 -0.72
N ALA A 398 -3.05 -8.50 -1.15
CA ALA A 398 -4.12 -9.46 -0.89
C ALA A 398 -3.78 -10.84 -1.44
N LYS A 399 -3.31 -10.94 -2.69
CA LYS A 399 -2.93 -12.20 -3.33
C LYS A 399 -1.75 -12.89 -2.62
N ILE A 400 -0.75 -12.11 -2.19
CA ILE A 400 0.42 -12.62 -1.47
C ILE A 400 0.02 -13.10 -0.06
N MET A 401 -0.76 -12.32 0.68
CA MET A 401 -1.23 -12.72 2.00
C MET A 401 -2.11 -13.97 1.95
N ASP A 402 -2.97 -14.08 0.93
CA ASP A 402 -3.77 -15.29 0.68
C ASP A 402 -2.91 -16.52 0.38
N ALA A 403 -1.84 -16.34 -0.39
CA ALA A 403 -0.90 -17.43 -0.70
C ALA A 403 -0.08 -17.86 0.52
N LEU A 404 0.28 -16.93 1.41
CA LEU A 404 1.08 -17.21 2.61
C LEU A 404 0.26 -17.79 3.76
N TYR A 405 -0.98 -17.34 3.94
CA TYR A 405 -1.78 -17.63 5.14
C TYR A 405 -3.11 -18.33 4.85
N GLY A 406 -3.58 -18.35 3.61
CA GLY A 406 -4.90 -18.85 3.18
C GLY A 406 -5.94 -17.73 3.12
N ARG A 407 -6.85 -17.78 2.14
CA ARG A 407 -7.87 -16.75 1.87
C ARG A 407 -8.79 -16.49 3.06
N ASP A 408 -9.16 -17.54 3.79
CA ASP A 408 -10.01 -17.49 4.99
C ASP A 408 -9.27 -17.04 6.26
N ARG A 409 -7.95 -16.75 6.18
CA ARG A 409 -7.06 -16.47 7.33
C ARG A 409 -6.05 -15.36 7.08
N SER A 410 -6.12 -14.69 5.97
CA SER A 410 -5.11 -13.71 5.55
C SER A 410 -5.18 -12.37 6.30
N VAL A 411 -6.23 -12.14 7.07
CA VAL A 411 -6.39 -10.98 7.97
C VAL A 411 -6.33 -11.41 9.43
N PHE A 412 -7.20 -12.39 9.79
CA PHE A 412 -7.31 -12.94 11.14
C PHE A 412 -7.01 -14.44 11.11
N ASN A 413 -5.80 -14.81 11.47
CA ASN A 413 -5.36 -16.20 11.54
C ASN A 413 -5.82 -16.86 12.86
N SER A 414 -7.12 -17.00 13.07
CA SER A 414 -7.68 -17.64 14.24
C SER A 414 -8.85 -18.56 13.87
N ARG A 415 -9.04 -19.63 14.66
CA ARG A 415 -10.18 -20.54 14.49
C ARG A 415 -11.53 -19.85 14.71
N PHE A 416 -11.57 -18.72 15.40
CA PHE A 416 -12.78 -17.93 15.63
C PHE A 416 -13.10 -17.01 14.45
N ALA A 417 -12.13 -16.65 13.61
CA ALA A 417 -12.36 -15.85 12.42
C ALA A 417 -13.19 -16.60 11.35
N THR A 418 -13.11 -17.94 11.35
CA THR A 418 -13.92 -18.77 10.48
C THR A 418 -15.40 -18.83 10.88
N LEU A 419 -15.77 -18.31 12.06
CA LEU A 419 -17.19 -18.21 12.47
C LEU A 419 -17.98 -17.20 11.64
N GLY A 420 -17.29 -16.26 10.96
CA GLY A 420 -17.92 -15.30 10.04
C GLY A 420 -18.08 -15.82 8.60
N GLU A 421 -17.53 -17.01 8.29
CA GLU A 421 -17.55 -17.61 6.93
C GLU A 421 -17.15 -16.65 5.80
N LEU A 422 -16.24 -15.73 6.06
CA LEU A 422 -15.65 -14.93 5.00
C LEU A 422 -14.67 -15.85 4.24
N GLU A 423 -15.10 -16.32 3.08
CA GLU A 423 -14.29 -17.15 2.18
C GLU A 423 -13.06 -16.38 1.68
N ASP A 424 -13.18 -15.04 1.61
CA ASP A 424 -12.13 -14.12 1.22
C ASP A 424 -12.09 -12.96 2.22
N GLN A 425 -11.19 -13.04 3.20
CA GLN A 425 -11.09 -12.02 4.24
C GLN A 425 -10.58 -10.69 3.70
N ARG A 426 -9.67 -10.70 2.71
CA ARG A 426 -9.07 -9.50 2.14
C ARG A 426 -10.09 -8.70 1.36
N ALA A 427 -10.80 -9.32 0.42
CA ALA A 427 -11.88 -8.64 -0.28
C ALA A 427 -12.95 -8.13 0.71
N GLY A 428 -13.30 -8.95 1.71
CA GLY A 428 -14.32 -8.60 2.71
C GLY A 428 -13.99 -7.36 3.54
N ILE A 429 -12.73 -7.12 3.91
CA ILE A 429 -12.35 -5.90 4.67
C ILE A 429 -12.29 -4.64 3.81
N MET A 430 -12.19 -4.78 2.48
CA MET A 430 -12.19 -3.63 1.56
C MET A 430 -13.61 -3.12 1.25
N VAL A 431 -14.62 -4.00 1.34
CA VAL A 431 -16.01 -3.63 1.04
C VAL A 431 -16.52 -2.44 1.85
N PRO A 432 -16.34 -2.33 3.18
CA PRO A 432 -16.79 -1.16 3.94
C PRO A 432 -16.16 0.16 3.49
N GLY A 433 -14.89 0.14 3.10
CA GLY A 433 -14.21 1.31 2.53
C GLY A 433 -14.87 1.75 1.22
N TYR A 434 -15.05 0.80 0.30
CA TYR A 434 -15.72 1.06 -0.98
C TYR A 434 -17.17 1.58 -0.78
N LEU A 435 -17.97 0.95 0.09
CA LEU A 435 -19.36 1.34 0.32
C LEU A 435 -19.54 2.73 0.93
N ARG A 436 -18.49 3.29 1.52
CA ARG A 436 -18.52 4.64 2.09
C ARG A 436 -18.49 5.73 1.00
N TRP A 437 -17.74 5.50 -0.10
CA TRP A 437 -17.49 6.46 -1.17
C TRP A 437 -17.60 5.82 -2.56
N PRO A 438 -18.73 5.16 -2.91
CA PRO A 438 -18.81 4.32 -4.11
C PRO A 438 -18.79 5.11 -5.42
N ASP A 439 -19.38 6.32 -5.43
CA ASP A 439 -19.63 7.17 -6.60
C ASP A 439 -19.11 8.61 -6.47
N THR A 440 -18.40 8.92 -5.38
CA THR A 440 -17.96 10.29 -5.09
C THR A 440 -16.84 10.72 -6.04
N ASP A 441 -15.85 9.86 -6.26
CA ASP A 441 -14.70 10.15 -7.10
C ASP A 441 -14.37 8.97 -8.03
N PRO A 442 -13.91 9.24 -9.28
CA PRO A 442 -13.33 8.22 -10.12
C PRO A 442 -11.98 7.77 -9.54
N ILE A 443 -11.57 6.53 -9.81
CA ILE A 443 -10.28 5.99 -9.36
C ILE A 443 -9.10 6.84 -9.88
N THR A 444 -9.24 7.41 -11.06
CA THR A 444 -8.22 8.26 -11.71
C THR A 444 -8.29 9.74 -11.31
N ARG A 445 -8.89 10.04 -10.17
CA ARG A 445 -8.87 11.41 -9.63
C ARG A 445 -7.45 11.82 -9.29
N LEU A 446 -7.08 13.09 -9.53
CA LEU A 446 -5.83 13.66 -9.02
C LEU A 446 -5.82 13.57 -7.49
N GLY A 447 -4.70 13.17 -6.88
CA GLY A 447 -4.62 12.89 -5.44
C GLY A 447 -5.21 13.99 -4.55
N TRP A 448 -4.83 15.25 -4.80
CA TRP A 448 -5.32 16.41 -4.03
C TRP A 448 -6.73 16.89 -4.39
N ARG A 449 -7.38 16.26 -5.39
CA ARG A 449 -8.73 16.62 -5.85
C ARG A 449 -9.81 15.67 -5.37
N PHE A 450 -9.47 14.63 -4.61
CA PHE A 450 -10.47 13.79 -3.97
C PHE A 450 -11.33 14.62 -3.00
N TYR A 451 -12.54 14.15 -2.73
CA TYR A 451 -13.48 14.83 -1.85
C TYR A 451 -12.88 15.14 -0.48
N ASP A 452 -12.23 14.16 0.14
CA ASP A 452 -11.42 14.28 1.36
C ASP A 452 -10.41 13.13 1.45
N ASP A 453 -9.56 13.11 2.47
CA ASP A 453 -8.56 12.07 2.72
C ASP A 453 -9.19 10.66 2.87
N SER A 454 -10.40 10.58 3.47
CA SER A 454 -11.12 9.30 3.58
C SER A 454 -11.62 8.79 2.23
N ALA A 455 -12.04 9.68 1.32
CA ALA A 455 -12.40 9.34 -0.05
C ALA A 455 -11.17 8.89 -0.84
N TYR A 456 -10.04 9.60 -0.71
CA TYR A 456 -8.76 9.19 -1.29
C TYR A 456 -8.40 7.76 -0.89
N GLY A 457 -8.30 7.48 0.42
CA GLY A 457 -7.95 6.13 0.91
C GLY A 457 -8.95 5.06 0.47
N SER A 458 -10.26 5.35 0.54
CA SER A 458 -11.30 4.37 0.15
C SER A 458 -11.29 4.05 -1.34
N VAL A 459 -11.11 5.06 -2.20
CA VAL A 459 -11.19 4.89 -3.66
C VAL A 459 -9.89 4.35 -4.21
N THR A 460 -8.75 4.90 -3.79
CA THR A 460 -7.42 4.50 -4.28
C THR A 460 -7.06 3.08 -3.88
N TYR A 461 -7.36 2.67 -2.65
CA TYR A 461 -7.05 1.33 -2.13
C TYR A 461 -8.23 0.35 -2.32
N SER A 462 -9.36 0.62 -1.63
CA SER A 462 -10.43 -0.38 -1.51
C SER A 462 -11.20 -0.57 -2.81
N LYS A 463 -11.69 0.50 -3.45
CA LYS A 463 -12.43 0.42 -4.72
C LYS A 463 -11.55 -0.14 -5.83
N THR A 464 -10.28 0.28 -5.90
CA THR A 464 -9.34 -0.19 -6.92
C THR A 464 -9.04 -1.68 -6.75
N MET A 465 -8.77 -2.13 -5.52
CA MET A 465 -8.55 -3.55 -5.24
C MET A 465 -9.76 -4.40 -5.67
N LEU A 466 -10.99 -4.00 -5.30
CA LEU A 466 -12.22 -4.71 -5.68
C LEU A 466 -12.47 -4.68 -7.18
N ALA A 467 -12.11 -3.58 -7.85
CA ALA A 467 -12.16 -3.50 -9.31
C ALA A 467 -11.16 -4.46 -9.95
N LEU A 468 -9.93 -4.57 -9.45
CA LEU A 468 -8.96 -5.54 -9.95
C LEU A 468 -9.35 -6.98 -9.67
N VAL A 469 -9.97 -7.29 -8.53
CA VAL A 469 -10.55 -8.64 -8.25
C VAL A 469 -11.69 -8.94 -9.22
N THR A 470 -12.56 -7.98 -9.51
CA THR A 470 -13.62 -8.15 -10.52
C THR A 470 -13.01 -8.37 -11.93
N LEU A 471 -11.99 -7.60 -12.28
CA LEU A 471 -11.24 -7.79 -13.54
C LEU A 471 -10.60 -9.18 -13.62
N GLU A 472 -10.00 -9.65 -12.53
CA GLU A 472 -9.48 -11.02 -12.42
C GLU A 472 -10.54 -12.07 -12.76
N LYS A 473 -11.77 -11.88 -12.28
CA LYS A 473 -12.87 -12.80 -12.57
C LYS A 473 -13.36 -12.73 -14.03
N ILE A 474 -13.16 -11.58 -14.68
CA ILE A 474 -13.49 -11.43 -16.12
C ILE A 474 -12.48 -12.17 -16.99
N ILE A 475 -11.19 -11.96 -16.75
CA ILE A 475 -10.12 -12.44 -17.65
C ILE A 475 -9.39 -13.70 -17.15
N GLY A 476 -9.62 -14.10 -15.91
CA GLY A 476 -8.96 -15.21 -15.22
C GLY A 476 -7.68 -14.80 -14.47
N GLU A 477 -7.47 -15.41 -13.29
CA GLU A 477 -6.34 -15.10 -12.38
C GLU A 477 -4.97 -15.24 -13.08
N ASP A 478 -4.75 -16.34 -13.78
CA ASP A 478 -3.48 -16.57 -14.50
C ASP A 478 -3.23 -15.54 -15.61
N THR A 479 -4.30 -15.07 -16.26
CA THR A 479 -4.19 -14.03 -17.30
C THR A 479 -3.84 -12.69 -16.69
N LEU A 480 -4.51 -12.27 -15.60
CA LEU A 480 -4.18 -11.02 -14.92
C LEU A 480 -2.75 -11.05 -14.36
N ARG A 481 -2.32 -12.16 -13.75
CA ARG A 481 -0.94 -12.32 -13.27
C ARG A 481 0.09 -12.20 -14.40
N ARG A 482 -0.15 -12.82 -15.57
CA ARG A 482 0.70 -12.63 -16.75
C ARG A 482 0.70 -11.19 -17.24
N ALA A 483 -0.44 -10.51 -17.20
CA ALA A 483 -0.54 -9.11 -17.60
C ALA A 483 0.26 -8.18 -16.66
N LEU A 484 0.13 -8.36 -15.34
CA LEU A 484 0.92 -7.64 -14.34
C LEU A 484 2.43 -7.89 -14.50
N ARG A 485 2.84 -9.14 -14.72
CA ARG A 485 4.23 -9.49 -15.06
C ARG A 485 4.70 -8.78 -16.32
N THR A 486 3.89 -8.78 -17.37
CA THR A 486 4.22 -8.13 -18.66
C THR A 486 4.34 -6.63 -18.48
N TYR A 487 3.42 -6.01 -17.73
CA TYR A 487 3.43 -4.59 -17.39
C TYR A 487 4.71 -4.23 -16.64
N PHE A 488 5.05 -4.95 -15.57
CA PHE A 488 6.29 -4.76 -14.81
C PHE A 488 7.53 -4.88 -15.69
N LEU A 489 7.69 -5.97 -16.43
CA LEU A 489 8.88 -6.20 -17.26
C LEU A 489 9.05 -5.18 -18.38
N ARG A 490 7.94 -4.63 -18.89
CA ARG A 490 7.93 -3.62 -19.97
C ARG A 490 8.25 -2.23 -19.45
N TYR A 491 7.71 -1.87 -18.27
CA TYR A 491 7.72 -0.50 -17.78
C TYR A 491 8.57 -0.26 -16.53
N ARG A 492 9.24 -1.27 -15.99
CA ARG A 492 10.17 -1.05 -14.89
C ARG A 492 11.24 -0.03 -15.27
N PHE A 493 11.56 0.85 -14.32
CA PHE A 493 12.49 1.98 -14.47
C PHE A 493 12.03 3.05 -15.47
N THR A 494 10.71 3.19 -15.63
CA THR A 494 10.06 4.24 -16.42
C THR A 494 8.81 4.77 -15.70
N HIS A 495 8.13 5.75 -16.31
CA HIS A 495 6.94 6.41 -15.77
C HIS A 495 5.71 6.09 -16.64
N PRO A 496 5.11 4.90 -16.56
CA PRO A 496 3.93 4.55 -17.34
C PRO A 496 2.66 5.20 -16.78
N THR A 497 1.58 5.11 -17.58
CA THR A 497 0.26 5.66 -17.30
C THR A 497 -0.79 4.56 -17.13
N GLY A 498 -1.99 4.91 -16.65
CA GLY A 498 -3.14 4.01 -16.61
C GLY A 498 -3.55 3.49 -18.01
N GLU A 499 -3.31 4.28 -19.05
CA GLU A 499 -3.54 3.84 -20.44
C GLU A 499 -2.53 2.75 -20.87
N ASP A 500 -1.27 2.83 -20.41
CA ASP A 500 -0.27 1.79 -20.67
C ASP A 500 -0.61 0.49 -19.92
N PHE A 501 -1.17 0.62 -18.72
CA PHE A 501 -1.68 -0.50 -17.93
C PHE A 501 -2.84 -1.19 -18.65
N LEU A 502 -3.88 -0.44 -19.05
CA LEU A 502 -5.02 -0.99 -19.78
C LEU A 502 -4.60 -1.69 -21.07
N LYS A 503 -3.79 -1.04 -21.90
CA LYS A 503 -3.29 -1.63 -23.15
C LYS A 503 -2.55 -2.95 -22.92
N THR A 504 -1.76 -3.02 -21.86
CA THR A 504 -1.04 -4.25 -21.53
C THR A 504 -2.00 -5.38 -21.14
N ILE A 505 -3.05 -5.06 -20.37
CA ILE A 505 -4.06 -6.07 -20.00
C ILE A 505 -4.86 -6.53 -21.24
N GLU A 506 -5.28 -5.62 -22.08
CA GLU A 506 -5.99 -5.94 -23.34
C GLU A 506 -5.14 -6.81 -24.26
N GLU A 507 -3.84 -6.49 -24.42
CA GLU A 507 -2.90 -7.26 -25.20
C GLU A 507 -2.73 -8.70 -24.69
N VAL A 508 -2.55 -8.86 -23.37
CA VAL A 508 -2.30 -10.18 -22.77
C VAL A 508 -3.58 -11.03 -22.67
N SER A 509 -4.72 -10.41 -22.42
CA SER A 509 -6.02 -11.10 -22.35
C SER A 509 -6.64 -11.40 -23.73
N GLY A 510 -6.29 -10.60 -24.74
CA GLY A 510 -6.94 -10.62 -26.07
C GLY A 510 -8.38 -10.10 -26.04
N MET A 511 -8.78 -9.38 -25.00
CA MET A 511 -10.14 -8.86 -24.80
C MET A 511 -10.14 -7.33 -24.88
N ASP A 512 -11.20 -6.75 -25.47
CA ASP A 512 -11.50 -5.33 -25.33
C ASP A 512 -12.10 -5.08 -23.94
N LEU A 513 -11.37 -4.36 -23.09
CA LEU A 513 -11.75 -4.07 -21.71
C LEU A 513 -12.05 -2.59 -21.47
N ARG A 514 -12.04 -1.78 -22.53
CA ARG A 514 -12.33 -0.35 -22.46
C ARG A 514 -13.70 -0.06 -21.84
N TRP A 515 -14.71 -0.89 -22.13
CA TRP A 515 -16.04 -0.79 -21.55
C TRP A 515 -16.04 -0.91 -20.03
N TYR A 516 -15.18 -1.80 -19.48
CA TYR A 516 -15.03 -2.01 -18.05
C TYR A 516 -14.27 -0.85 -17.40
N PHE A 517 -13.12 -0.49 -17.94
CA PHE A 517 -12.29 0.61 -17.42
C PHE A 517 -13.03 1.95 -17.44
N ASN A 518 -13.81 2.24 -18.50
CA ASN A 518 -14.58 3.48 -18.56
C ASN A 518 -15.59 3.62 -17.42
N GLN A 519 -16.11 2.53 -16.92
CA GLN A 519 -17.11 2.54 -15.85
C GLN A 519 -16.50 2.36 -14.46
N ALA A 520 -15.56 1.42 -14.31
CA ALA A 520 -15.00 1.06 -13.01
C ALA A 520 -13.85 1.99 -12.59
N ILE A 521 -12.98 2.42 -13.53
CA ILE A 521 -11.72 3.13 -13.27
C ILE A 521 -11.85 4.62 -13.57
N TYR A 522 -12.28 4.95 -14.79
CA TYR A 522 -12.39 6.35 -15.25
C TYR A 522 -13.72 7.02 -14.88
N GLY A 523 -14.75 6.22 -14.55
CA GLY A 523 -16.07 6.69 -14.15
C GLY A 523 -16.36 6.50 -12.67
N THR A 524 -17.57 6.97 -12.30
CA THR A 524 -18.15 6.79 -10.95
C THR A 524 -19.40 5.92 -11.01
N ASN A 525 -19.50 5.05 -12.01
CA ASN A 525 -20.69 4.24 -12.24
C ASN A 525 -20.92 3.26 -11.08
N ILE A 526 -22.18 3.15 -10.67
CA ILE A 526 -22.64 2.27 -9.59
C ILE A 526 -23.10 0.94 -10.18
N LEU A 527 -22.59 -0.16 -9.62
CA LEU A 527 -23.09 -1.50 -9.87
C LEU A 527 -24.02 -1.91 -8.72
N ASP A 528 -25.29 -2.19 -9.02
CA ASP A 528 -26.28 -2.69 -8.08
C ASP A 528 -27.36 -3.43 -8.90
N TYR A 529 -27.37 -4.74 -8.80
CA TYR A 529 -28.37 -5.62 -9.40
C TYR A 529 -29.29 -6.14 -8.30
N GLU A 530 -30.54 -6.47 -8.66
CA GLU A 530 -31.47 -7.07 -7.72
C GLU A 530 -32.40 -8.07 -8.40
N ILE A 531 -32.83 -9.10 -7.66
CA ILE A 531 -34.02 -9.87 -8.00
C ILE A 531 -35.21 -9.06 -7.54
N LEU A 532 -35.86 -8.38 -8.51
CA LEU A 532 -37.00 -7.51 -8.23
C LEU A 532 -38.22 -8.31 -7.75
N ASP A 533 -38.45 -9.48 -8.37
CA ASP A 533 -39.59 -10.36 -8.08
C ASP A 533 -39.30 -11.77 -8.56
N ALA A 534 -39.77 -12.76 -7.81
CA ALA A 534 -39.75 -14.16 -8.21
C ALA A 534 -41.01 -14.87 -7.72
N GLN A 535 -41.73 -15.50 -8.63
CA GLN A 535 -43.01 -16.13 -8.37
C GLN A 535 -43.09 -17.50 -9.04
N SER A 536 -43.93 -18.41 -8.50
CA SER A 536 -44.24 -19.71 -9.10
C SER A 536 -45.67 -20.03 -8.80
N GLU A 537 -46.52 -19.94 -9.80
CA GLU A 537 -47.99 -20.14 -9.68
C GLU A 537 -48.47 -21.27 -10.58
N PRO A 538 -49.47 -22.04 -10.17
CA PRO A 538 -50.12 -23.03 -11.05
C PRO A 538 -50.61 -22.37 -12.33
N LEU A 539 -50.32 -22.96 -13.48
CA LEU A 539 -50.75 -22.44 -14.78
C LEU A 539 -52.25 -22.42 -14.93
N ASN A 540 -52.93 -23.44 -14.35
CA ASN A 540 -54.38 -23.52 -14.25
C ASN A 540 -54.80 -23.60 -12.77
N PRO A 541 -55.22 -22.50 -12.13
CA PRO A 541 -55.62 -22.48 -10.73
C PRO A 541 -56.77 -23.39 -10.38
N ASP A 542 -57.64 -23.75 -11.34
CA ASP A 542 -58.78 -24.66 -11.14
C ASP A 542 -58.38 -26.14 -11.15
N ASP A 543 -57.28 -26.52 -11.82
CA ASP A 543 -56.70 -27.87 -11.80
C ASP A 543 -56.09 -28.19 -10.41
N ALA A 544 -55.49 -27.22 -9.74
CA ALA A 544 -54.95 -27.37 -8.39
C ALA A 544 -56.02 -27.65 -7.33
N LYS A 545 -57.24 -27.17 -7.52
CA LYS A 545 -58.37 -27.41 -6.61
C LYS A 545 -59.05 -28.79 -6.78
N ASN A 546 -58.84 -29.43 -7.95
CA ASN A 546 -59.53 -30.69 -8.32
C ASN A 546 -58.52 -31.87 -8.45
N ALA A 547 -57.27 -31.68 -8.05
CA ALA A 547 -56.23 -32.70 -8.15
C ALA A 547 -56.52 -33.91 -7.27
N GLY A 548 -56.88 -35.03 -7.91
CA GLY A 548 -56.98 -36.35 -7.28
C GLY A 548 -55.59 -37.03 -7.27
N PRO A 549 -55.44 -38.16 -6.56
CA PRO A 549 -54.16 -38.85 -6.40
C PRO A 549 -53.48 -39.35 -7.70
N HIS A 550 -54.16 -39.22 -8.84
CA HIS A 550 -53.68 -39.65 -10.16
C HIS A 550 -53.74 -38.52 -11.21
N SER A 551 -53.88 -37.24 -10.80
CA SER A 551 -53.86 -36.11 -11.72
C SER A 551 -52.46 -35.96 -12.34
N PRO A 552 -52.34 -35.48 -13.60
CA PRO A 552 -51.06 -35.13 -14.16
C PRO A 552 -50.37 -34.07 -13.27
N PRO A 553 -49.06 -34.04 -13.21
CA PRO A 553 -48.35 -33.08 -12.39
C PRO A 553 -48.76 -31.66 -12.79
N ASP A 554 -49.07 -30.80 -11.79
CA ASP A 554 -49.40 -29.39 -12.01
C ASP A 554 -48.25 -28.73 -12.79
N ILE A 555 -48.63 -27.98 -13.82
CA ILE A 555 -47.66 -27.13 -14.53
C ILE A 555 -47.67 -25.77 -13.85
N TYR A 556 -46.51 -25.35 -13.42
CA TYR A 556 -46.29 -24.04 -12.80
C TYR A 556 -45.73 -23.08 -13.80
N ARG A 557 -46.20 -21.83 -13.79
CA ARG A 557 -45.58 -20.70 -14.42
C ARG A 557 -44.69 -20.03 -13.40
N SER A 558 -43.38 -20.14 -13.59
CA SER A 558 -42.38 -19.47 -12.77
C SER A 558 -41.84 -18.25 -13.51
N THR A 559 -41.82 -17.11 -12.84
CA THR A 559 -41.23 -15.86 -13.38
C THR A 559 -40.20 -15.34 -12.44
N VAL A 560 -39.08 -14.82 -13.01
CA VAL A 560 -38.03 -14.12 -12.30
C VAL A 560 -37.76 -12.80 -13.01
N ALA A 561 -37.93 -11.69 -12.32
CA ALA A 561 -37.65 -10.36 -12.80
C ALA A 561 -36.36 -9.86 -12.17
N VAL A 562 -35.36 -9.51 -13.01
CA VAL A 562 -34.08 -8.98 -12.60
C VAL A 562 -34.02 -7.52 -12.98
N HIS A 563 -33.49 -6.68 -12.10
CA HIS A 563 -33.40 -5.25 -12.29
C HIS A 563 -31.98 -4.75 -12.04
N ARG A 564 -31.48 -3.85 -12.89
CA ARG A 564 -30.24 -3.12 -12.70
C ARG A 564 -30.56 -1.73 -12.15
N LYS A 565 -30.33 -1.54 -10.85
CA LYS A 565 -30.56 -0.26 -10.15
C LYS A 565 -29.47 0.76 -10.47
N GLY A 566 -28.23 0.31 -10.47
CA GLY A 566 -27.07 1.14 -10.84
C GLY A 566 -27.01 1.48 -12.31
N ASP A 567 -26.07 2.33 -12.69
CA ASP A 567 -25.83 2.74 -14.06
C ASP A 567 -24.66 1.99 -14.71
N PHE A 568 -23.88 1.22 -13.94
CA PHE A 568 -22.85 0.35 -14.46
C PHE A 568 -23.47 -0.82 -15.24
N ILE A 569 -23.18 -0.90 -16.52
CA ILE A 569 -23.64 -1.99 -17.39
C ILE A 569 -22.62 -3.12 -17.32
N PHE A 570 -22.98 -4.21 -16.63
CA PHE A 570 -22.11 -5.36 -16.46
C PHE A 570 -22.87 -6.65 -16.83
N PRO A 571 -22.27 -7.55 -17.63
CA PRO A 571 -22.91 -8.84 -17.94
C PRO A 571 -22.86 -9.78 -16.74
N VAL A 572 -24.01 -10.30 -16.33
CA VAL A 572 -24.13 -11.20 -15.17
C VAL A 572 -24.81 -12.52 -15.56
N ASP A 573 -24.46 -13.56 -14.82
CA ASP A 573 -25.14 -14.85 -14.86
C ASP A 573 -26.25 -14.89 -13.80
N LEU A 574 -27.41 -15.46 -14.12
CA LEU A 574 -28.54 -15.67 -13.22
C LEU A 574 -28.77 -17.17 -13.10
N GLU A 575 -28.66 -17.73 -11.90
CA GLU A 575 -29.01 -19.10 -11.61
C GLU A 575 -30.46 -19.19 -11.12
N ILE A 576 -31.26 -20.05 -11.74
CA ILE A 576 -32.67 -20.28 -11.41
C ILE A 576 -32.84 -21.75 -11.03
N LYS A 577 -33.20 -22.05 -9.77
CA LYS A 577 -33.33 -23.41 -9.21
C LYS A 577 -34.78 -23.81 -9.01
N PHE A 578 -35.08 -25.08 -9.35
CA PHE A 578 -36.40 -25.70 -9.20
C PHE A 578 -36.38 -26.84 -8.18
N ASP A 579 -37.56 -27.20 -7.65
CA ASP A 579 -37.74 -28.25 -6.65
C ASP A 579 -37.51 -29.69 -7.17
N ASP A 580 -37.45 -29.87 -8.50
CA ASP A 580 -37.04 -31.13 -9.14
C ASP A 580 -35.52 -31.32 -9.19
N GLY A 581 -34.75 -30.38 -8.56
CA GLY A 581 -33.31 -30.40 -8.50
C GLY A 581 -32.60 -29.87 -9.76
N ARG A 582 -33.34 -29.39 -10.75
CA ARG A 582 -32.71 -28.76 -11.96
C ARG A 582 -32.45 -27.30 -11.71
N SER A 583 -31.38 -26.79 -12.30
CA SER A 583 -31.04 -25.36 -12.38
C SER A 583 -30.82 -24.94 -13.82
N PHE A 584 -31.07 -23.65 -14.07
CA PHE A 584 -30.79 -22.99 -15.35
C PHE A 584 -29.90 -21.80 -15.08
N ILE A 585 -28.90 -21.61 -15.94
CA ILE A 585 -28.04 -20.40 -15.95
C ILE A 585 -28.45 -19.58 -17.15
N GLU A 586 -28.93 -18.37 -16.89
CA GLU A 586 -29.28 -17.39 -17.90
C GLU A 586 -28.25 -16.28 -17.92
N ARG A 587 -27.75 -15.91 -19.11
CA ARG A 587 -26.82 -14.79 -19.28
C ARG A 587 -27.58 -13.53 -19.58
N TRP A 588 -27.39 -12.46 -18.79
CA TRP A 588 -27.93 -11.14 -19.04
C TRP A 588 -26.82 -10.11 -19.24
N GLU A 589 -26.87 -9.41 -20.40
CA GLU A 589 -25.87 -8.40 -20.75
C GLU A 589 -26.02 -7.08 -19.97
N GLY A 590 -27.08 -6.93 -19.16
CA GLY A 590 -27.34 -5.78 -18.32
C GLY A 590 -27.65 -4.47 -19.08
N ARG A 591 -27.81 -4.49 -20.41
CA ARG A 591 -28.04 -3.26 -21.21
C ARG A 591 -29.38 -2.61 -20.91
N ASP A 592 -30.43 -3.41 -20.84
CA ASP A 592 -31.74 -2.96 -20.39
C ASP A 592 -31.76 -2.75 -18.89
N ARG A 593 -32.73 -1.93 -18.39
CA ARG A 593 -32.87 -1.69 -16.96
C ARG A 593 -33.40 -2.90 -16.20
N TRP A 594 -34.14 -3.77 -16.87
CA TRP A 594 -34.68 -4.99 -16.29
C TRP A 594 -34.90 -6.05 -17.36
N ILE A 595 -34.98 -7.32 -16.94
CA ILE A 595 -35.35 -8.46 -17.77
C ILE A 595 -36.24 -9.40 -16.97
N ARG A 596 -37.12 -10.15 -17.66
CA ARG A 596 -37.96 -11.18 -17.04
C ARG A 596 -37.74 -12.50 -17.76
N TYR A 597 -37.47 -13.53 -16.98
CA TYR A 597 -37.40 -14.91 -17.43
C TYR A 597 -38.69 -15.64 -17.02
N GLN A 598 -39.20 -16.52 -17.87
CA GLN A 598 -40.39 -17.27 -17.64
C GLN A 598 -40.21 -18.74 -18.01
N TYR A 599 -40.67 -19.62 -17.13
CA TYR A 599 -40.65 -21.07 -17.32
C TYR A 599 -42.00 -21.68 -16.99
N ASP A 600 -42.56 -22.46 -17.93
CA ASP A 600 -43.77 -23.27 -17.72
C ASP A 600 -43.36 -24.74 -17.59
N ARG A 601 -43.43 -25.33 -16.38
CA ARG A 601 -42.96 -26.69 -16.10
C ARG A 601 -43.62 -27.33 -14.89
N ALA A 602 -43.50 -28.69 -14.80
CA ALA A 602 -44.05 -29.48 -13.69
C ALA A 602 -43.12 -29.44 -12.44
N ALA A 603 -42.52 -28.26 -12.17
CA ALA A 603 -41.67 -28.04 -11.01
C ALA A 603 -41.81 -26.57 -10.58
N GLN A 604 -41.78 -26.32 -9.28
CA GLN A 604 -41.86 -24.99 -8.71
C GLN A 604 -40.48 -24.34 -8.62
N LEU A 605 -40.43 -23.03 -8.78
CA LEU A 605 -39.26 -22.23 -8.51
C LEU A 605 -38.91 -22.30 -7.01
N VAL A 606 -37.65 -22.54 -6.69
CA VAL A 606 -37.13 -22.56 -5.32
C VAL A 606 -36.33 -21.27 -5.03
N SER A 607 -35.43 -20.90 -5.92
CA SER A 607 -34.61 -19.70 -5.77
C SER A 607 -34.12 -19.17 -7.10
N ALA A 608 -33.76 -17.88 -7.11
CA ALA A 608 -33.02 -17.23 -8.16
C ALA A 608 -31.84 -16.47 -7.52
N GLU A 609 -30.70 -16.44 -8.20
CA GLU A 609 -29.46 -15.81 -7.69
C GLU A 609 -28.68 -15.19 -8.84
N ILE A 610 -28.40 -13.89 -8.74
CA ILE A 610 -27.53 -13.14 -9.66
C ILE A 610 -26.11 -13.37 -9.21
N ASP A 611 -25.22 -13.60 -10.19
CA ASP A 611 -23.80 -13.83 -9.98
C ASP A 611 -23.49 -14.95 -8.96
N PRO A 612 -23.98 -16.18 -9.19
CA PRO A 612 -23.82 -17.29 -8.23
C PRO A 612 -22.37 -17.71 -8.00
N GLU A 613 -21.45 -17.29 -8.86
CA GLU A 613 -20.01 -17.52 -8.72
C GLU A 613 -19.27 -16.36 -8.02
N HIS A 614 -20.01 -15.32 -7.56
CA HIS A 614 -19.47 -14.14 -6.89
C HIS A 614 -18.28 -13.50 -7.64
N LYS A 615 -18.44 -13.30 -8.94
CA LYS A 615 -17.44 -12.66 -9.82
C LYS A 615 -17.39 -11.15 -9.61
N VAL A 616 -18.53 -10.54 -9.26
CA VAL A 616 -18.71 -9.09 -9.18
C VAL A 616 -18.51 -8.63 -7.74
N GLN A 617 -17.36 -8.00 -7.46
CA GLN A 617 -17.04 -7.47 -6.11
C GLN A 617 -17.47 -6.00 -5.93
N LEU A 618 -17.93 -5.35 -7.01
CA LEU A 618 -18.35 -3.94 -7.01
C LEU A 618 -19.85 -3.75 -6.83
N ASP A 619 -20.63 -4.82 -6.60
CA ASP A 619 -22.05 -4.69 -6.33
C ASP A 619 -22.27 -4.09 -4.95
N LEU A 620 -23.05 -3.00 -4.88
CA LEU A 620 -23.28 -2.27 -3.62
C LEU A 620 -24.11 -3.03 -2.61
N ASN A 621 -24.94 -3.98 -3.07
CA ASN A 621 -25.89 -4.66 -2.21
C ASN A 621 -26.06 -6.14 -2.58
N LEU A 622 -25.14 -6.97 -2.20
CA LEU A 622 -25.19 -8.41 -2.45
C LEU A 622 -26.41 -9.11 -1.82
N TYR A 623 -27.09 -8.48 -0.85
CA TYR A 623 -28.26 -9.07 -0.19
C TYR A 623 -29.51 -9.08 -1.06
N ASN A 624 -29.63 -8.22 -2.09
CA ASN A 624 -30.74 -8.18 -3.03
C ASN A 624 -30.49 -9.04 -4.29
N ASN A 625 -29.31 -9.65 -4.42
CA ASN A 625 -28.92 -10.49 -5.56
C ASN A 625 -29.54 -11.89 -5.53
N SER A 626 -30.18 -12.27 -4.46
CA SER A 626 -30.83 -13.58 -4.36
C SER A 626 -32.25 -13.49 -3.80
N TYR A 627 -33.08 -14.38 -4.28
CA TYR A 627 -34.47 -14.53 -3.81
C TYR A 627 -34.83 -16.02 -3.61
N ARG A 628 -35.47 -16.33 -2.49
CA ARG A 628 -35.97 -17.69 -2.19
C ARG A 628 -37.44 -17.65 -1.91
N LEU A 629 -38.21 -18.52 -2.56
CA LEU A 629 -39.64 -18.63 -2.33
C LEU A 629 -39.96 -19.30 -0.98
N GLN A 630 -39.06 -20.15 -0.50
CA GLN A 630 -39.17 -20.77 0.82
C GLN A 630 -38.02 -20.31 1.71
N GLU A 631 -38.34 -19.89 2.94
CA GLU A 631 -37.36 -19.46 3.91
C GLU A 631 -36.33 -20.58 4.22
N ASP A 632 -35.07 -20.29 4.08
CA ASP A 632 -33.99 -21.16 4.54
C ASP A 632 -33.59 -20.78 5.97
N LYS A 633 -34.04 -21.60 6.93
CA LYS A 633 -33.78 -21.35 8.36
C LYS A 633 -32.43 -21.88 8.84
N ARG A 634 -31.61 -22.48 7.98
CA ARG A 634 -30.31 -23.07 8.39
C ARG A 634 -29.37 -22.05 9.01
N ALA A 635 -29.27 -20.85 8.45
CA ALA A 635 -28.42 -19.78 8.99
C ALA A 635 -28.91 -19.31 10.37
N ILE A 636 -30.22 -19.13 10.54
CA ILE A 636 -30.85 -18.75 11.82
C ILE A 636 -30.60 -19.84 12.87
N HIS A 637 -30.77 -21.11 12.51
CA HIS A 637 -30.46 -22.22 13.43
C HIS A 637 -29.00 -22.29 13.81
N LYS A 638 -28.09 -22.03 12.86
CA LYS A 638 -26.63 -21.97 13.13
C LYS A 638 -26.30 -20.85 14.10
N LEU A 639 -26.79 -19.64 13.85
CA LEU A 639 -26.62 -18.49 14.74
C LEU A 639 -27.22 -18.74 16.13
N SER A 640 -28.44 -19.29 16.20
CA SER A 640 -29.09 -19.64 17.47
C SER A 640 -28.22 -20.63 18.28
N ASN A 641 -27.70 -21.67 17.62
CA ASN A 641 -26.83 -22.65 18.27
C ASN A 641 -25.51 -22.02 18.78
N ILE A 642 -24.91 -21.10 18.03
CA ILE A 642 -23.72 -20.35 18.44
C ILE A 642 -24.02 -19.48 19.67
N TRP A 643 -25.12 -18.74 19.66
CA TRP A 643 -25.54 -17.92 20.80
C TRP A 643 -25.87 -18.75 22.03
N THR A 644 -26.52 -19.90 21.86
CA THR A 644 -26.77 -20.84 22.94
C THR A 644 -25.49 -21.35 23.54
N PHE A 645 -24.51 -21.76 22.70
CA PHE A 645 -23.18 -22.20 23.14
C PHE A 645 -22.41 -21.10 23.90
N ILE A 646 -22.42 -19.87 23.39
CA ILE A 646 -21.81 -18.72 24.08
C ILE A 646 -22.48 -18.46 25.42
N GLY A 647 -23.82 -18.52 25.49
CA GLY A 647 -24.58 -18.34 26.71
C GLY A 647 -24.28 -19.41 27.76
N GLU A 648 -24.21 -20.67 27.35
CA GLU A 648 -23.83 -21.80 28.23
C GLU A 648 -22.40 -21.63 28.75
N TRP A 649 -21.45 -21.23 27.88
CA TRP A 649 -20.07 -20.99 28.26
C TRP A 649 -19.94 -19.83 29.28
N PHE A 650 -20.71 -18.76 29.05
CA PHE A 650 -20.75 -17.61 29.97
C PHE A 650 -21.38 -17.98 31.32
N ALA A 651 -22.44 -18.79 31.33
CA ALA A 651 -23.05 -19.30 32.54
C ALA A 651 -22.10 -20.20 33.33
N GLN A 652 -21.32 -21.07 32.68
CA GLN A 652 -20.29 -21.88 33.28
C GLN A 652 -19.17 -21.00 33.86
N LEU A 653 -18.73 -19.97 33.18
CA LEU A 653 -17.70 -19.04 33.67
C LEU A 653 -18.20 -18.30 34.91
N LEU A 654 -19.44 -17.85 34.96
CA LEU A 654 -20.06 -17.23 36.14
C LEU A 654 -20.17 -18.20 37.30
N ALA A 655 -20.54 -19.47 37.05
CA ALA A 655 -20.58 -20.50 38.08
C ALA A 655 -19.20 -20.88 38.64
N TRP A 656 -18.12 -20.63 37.92
CA TRP A 656 -16.73 -20.79 38.41
C TRP A 656 -16.25 -19.61 39.25
N LEU A 657 -16.84 -18.42 39.04
CA LEU A 657 -16.49 -17.18 39.75
C LEU A 657 -17.28 -16.98 41.05
N THR A 658 -18.35 -17.75 41.25
CA THR A 658 -19.18 -17.79 42.47
C THR A 658 -18.87 -19.02 43.29
#